data_34059bc389a2dd7f5fc98215b58950e9
#
_entry.id   34059bc389a2dd7f5fc98215b58950e9
#
_cell.length_a   1.000
_cell.length_b   1.000
_cell.length_c   1.000
_cell.angle_alpha   90.00
_cell.angle_beta   90.00
_cell.angle_gamma   90.00
#
_symmetry.space_group_name_H-M   'P 1'
#
loop_
_entity.id
_entity.type
_entity.pdbx_description
1 polymer ?
#
loop_
_entity_poly.entity_id
_entity_poly.type
_entity_poly.pdbx_seq_one_letter_code
_entity_poly.pdbx_strand_id
1 'polypeptide(L)'
;MSPVPSRGRRLTAATSLMLAITPALAQDPAPIKVPTIEQLAAYPRMTGFSLSPDGKHMLAIESQGDVRNILVWQTANLAAKPRVIGANNMRIQSASFLKNDMLAVTMTQPYDARLGGELTKTFINKLLVTDLAGKTWKEPLEGADIARSEDVRRVNALAVPSVKSRMPRDPDHVIVESDGLGRERDLFRYNVHTGEAARVLRLGENDLDALVDASGKPRAKIRGGIDAKGVYVATELRNAGTGQWDEHFRSYVKDRDVVEIASLAAGPNTVILRSNVGRETAALFEYDTEARKIKSTLFEHKFFEAVGTRNLEGDDAVDADSLVAFTYQGLYGLESHWLRPQFEAVIKGIAQNLHLAEVTQPLVDVGSGKRSEVRMFDGASVEITAYRSGEVPTYLLRVTGLTYPTEHYLLRGQTLTLLSKEYPQIDRRALGKSRFVYYKARDGLNIPAILTVPNPALCGPGPYAAVVHPHGGPWARDNMAYDASGWVPLLASRCRLVLQPQYRGSADWGRTLWMAGDAEWGQKMQDDKDDGAKWLASEKLADPKRIAMFGFSYGGYAAFAAAVRPHGLYKCAIAGAGVSDIERIWARFYTNPFFRDRQAPTVKGLSPLTQADKIQIPIMVYHGDRDQTVPLVQSEMFVDKARKSDQPVQYHVLKDYGHGPAWTREVMAQQLKLIEQYLAQGCGGSGL
;
A
#
# COMPACT_ATOMS: atom_id res chain seq x y z
N MET A 1 17.43 4.94 76.38
CA MET A 1 17.71 5.09 74.96
C MET A 1 17.64 3.73 74.32
N SER A 2 16.49 3.39 73.74
CA SER A 2 16.19 2.05 73.22
C SER A 2 16.53 1.97 71.74
N PRO A 3 17.04 0.84 71.20
CA PRO A 3 17.38 0.71 69.79
C PRO A 3 16.19 0.23 68.99
N VAL A 4 16.14 0.71 67.73
CA VAL A 4 15.16 0.40 66.70
C VAL A 4 15.49 -0.94 66.04
N PRO A 5 14.49 -1.81 65.75
CA PRO A 5 14.75 -3.11 65.12
C PRO A 5 14.85 -3.01 63.59
N SER A 6 15.84 -3.69 63.05
CA SER A 6 16.08 -3.90 61.62
C SER A 6 15.05 -4.86 61.00
N ARG A 7 14.37 -4.46 59.92
CA ARG A 7 13.52 -5.32 59.09
C ARG A 7 14.36 -6.19 58.15
N GLY A 8 14.31 -7.50 58.40
CA GLY A 8 14.89 -8.53 57.52
C GLY A 8 14.14 -8.63 56.21
N ARG A 9 14.90 -8.61 55.09
CA ARG A 9 14.41 -8.94 53.76
C ARG A 9 14.21 -10.48 53.68
N ARG A 10 12.97 -10.88 53.43
CA ARG A 10 12.67 -12.26 53.02
C ARG A 10 13.03 -12.43 51.55
N LEU A 11 14.05 -13.23 51.23
CA LEU A 11 14.28 -13.81 49.89
C LEU A 11 13.18 -14.86 49.66
N THR A 12 12.34 -14.64 48.68
CA THR A 12 11.48 -15.67 48.09
C THR A 12 12.30 -16.46 47.08
N ALA A 13 12.59 -17.73 47.39
CA ALA A 13 13.21 -18.68 46.50
C ALA A 13 12.24 -18.97 45.32
N ALA A 14 12.63 -18.66 44.10
CA ALA A 14 11.94 -19.10 42.90
C ALA A 14 12.30 -20.57 42.68
N THR A 15 11.38 -21.47 42.85
CA THR A 15 11.49 -22.89 42.53
C THR A 15 11.38 -23.05 41.03
N SER A 16 12.49 -23.27 40.34
CA SER A 16 12.54 -23.61 38.93
C SER A 16 12.02 -25.04 38.73
N LEU A 17 10.84 -25.14 38.14
CA LEU A 17 10.27 -26.42 37.71
C LEU A 17 11.02 -26.86 36.43
N MET A 18 12.03 -27.72 36.53
CA MET A 18 12.61 -28.37 35.38
C MET A 18 11.66 -29.46 34.87
N LEU A 19 10.95 -29.18 33.79
CA LEU A 19 10.31 -30.20 32.98
C LEU A 19 11.39 -30.96 32.22
N ALA A 20 11.52 -32.25 32.52
CA ALA A 20 12.32 -33.16 31.74
C ALA A 20 11.70 -33.33 30.34
N ILE A 21 12.29 -32.67 29.35
CA ILE A 21 11.94 -32.86 27.94
C ILE A 21 12.67 -34.14 27.51
N THR A 22 11.92 -35.23 27.38
CA THR A 22 12.41 -36.39 26.61
C THR A 22 12.63 -35.91 25.17
N PRO A 23 13.80 -36.16 24.54
CA PRO A 23 14.00 -35.82 23.15
C PRO A 23 13.05 -36.65 22.30
N ALA A 24 12.02 -36.03 21.77
CA ALA A 24 11.23 -36.60 20.68
C ALA A 24 12.23 -36.81 19.52
N LEU A 25 12.36 -38.06 19.05
CA LEU A 25 13.06 -38.37 17.81
C LEU A 25 12.56 -37.37 16.75
N ALA A 26 13.47 -36.59 16.21
CA ALA A 26 13.15 -35.61 15.16
C ALA A 26 12.56 -36.39 13.97
N GLN A 27 11.24 -36.34 13.82
CA GLN A 27 10.62 -36.82 12.60
C GLN A 27 11.17 -35.95 11.45
N ASP A 28 11.59 -36.60 10.37
CA ASP A 28 11.96 -35.87 9.15
C ASP A 28 10.89 -34.85 8.83
N PRO A 29 11.28 -33.59 8.55
CA PRO A 29 10.30 -32.55 8.28
C PRO A 29 9.44 -32.97 7.09
N ALA A 30 8.12 -32.89 7.23
CA ALA A 30 7.19 -33.23 6.16
C ALA A 30 7.59 -32.56 4.84
N PRO A 31 7.40 -33.22 3.68
CA PRO A 31 7.77 -32.66 2.37
C PRO A 31 7.21 -31.26 2.16
N ILE A 32 8.00 -30.38 1.57
CA ILE A 32 7.58 -29.02 1.25
C ILE A 32 6.50 -29.09 0.17
N LYS A 33 5.33 -28.46 0.43
CA LYS A 33 4.22 -28.43 -0.51
C LYS A 33 4.30 -27.17 -1.37
N VAL A 34 4.57 -27.38 -2.68
CA VAL A 34 4.53 -26.29 -3.67
C VAL A 34 3.08 -25.86 -3.88
N PRO A 35 2.73 -24.57 -3.71
CA PRO A 35 1.34 -24.11 -3.88
C PRO A 35 0.91 -24.23 -5.34
N THR A 36 -0.37 -24.63 -5.57
CA THR A 36 -0.98 -24.61 -6.91
C THR A 36 -1.28 -23.19 -7.36
N ILE A 37 -1.57 -22.99 -8.63
CA ILE A 37 -2.03 -21.70 -9.18
C ILE A 37 -3.29 -21.22 -8.46
N GLU A 38 -4.27 -22.12 -8.26
CA GLU A 38 -5.55 -21.82 -7.60
C GLU A 38 -5.34 -21.42 -6.14
N GLN A 39 -4.35 -22.01 -5.46
CA GLN A 39 -3.99 -21.64 -4.09
C GLN A 39 -3.36 -20.26 -4.02
N LEU A 40 -2.52 -19.89 -5.00
CA LEU A 40 -1.90 -18.56 -5.11
C LEU A 40 -2.92 -17.50 -5.55
N ALA A 41 -3.89 -17.86 -6.40
CA ALA A 41 -4.96 -16.98 -6.86
C ALA A 41 -6.12 -16.85 -5.87
N ALA A 42 -6.11 -17.60 -4.75
CA ALA A 42 -7.17 -17.52 -3.76
C ALA A 42 -7.21 -16.13 -3.11
N TYR A 43 -8.42 -15.65 -2.84
CA TYR A 43 -8.55 -14.50 -1.94
C TYR A 43 -8.10 -14.85 -0.53
N PRO A 44 -7.58 -13.88 0.23
CA PRO A 44 -7.28 -14.10 1.64
C PRO A 44 -8.55 -14.55 2.38
N ARG A 45 -8.42 -15.57 3.22
CA ARG A 45 -9.55 -16.18 3.95
C ARG A 45 -10.33 -15.15 4.76
N MET A 46 -9.64 -14.35 5.55
CA MET A 46 -10.22 -13.23 6.29
C MET A 46 -9.26 -12.04 6.31
N THR A 47 -9.80 -10.84 6.08
CA THR A 47 -9.07 -9.56 6.06
C THR A 47 -9.88 -8.46 6.73
N GLY A 48 -9.30 -7.26 6.80
CA GLY A 48 -10.02 -6.07 7.21
C GLY A 48 -10.52 -6.12 8.66
N PHE A 49 -9.75 -6.78 9.55
CA PHE A 49 -10.10 -6.80 10.97
C PHE A 49 -10.15 -5.39 11.54
N SER A 50 -11.22 -5.08 12.25
CA SER A 50 -11.46 -3.78 12.89
C SER A 50 -12.16 -3.94 14.22
N LEU A 51 -11.85 -3.06 15.19
CA LEU A 51 -12.52 -2.99 16.49
C LEU A 51 -13.52 -1.83 16.51
N SER A 52 -14.67 -2.01 17.16
CA SER A 52 -15.56 -0.91 17.48
C SER A 52 -14.84 0.14 18.35
N PRO A 53 -15.28 1.42 18.36
CA PRO A 53 -14.68 2.45 19.21
C PRO A 53 -14.59 2.05 20.67
N ASP A 54 -15.61 1.39 21.21
CA ASP A 54 -15.66 0.89 22.61
C ASP A 54 -14.92 -0.45 22.80
N GLY A 55 -14.40 -1.07 21.75
CA GLY A 55 -13.69 -2.35 21.79
C GLY A 55 -14.56 -3.58 22.05
N LYS A 56 -15.90 -3.44 22.16
CA LYS A 56 -16.80 -4.56 22.48
C LYS A 56 -17.12 -5.45 21.28
N HIS A 57 -16.98 -4.93 20.06
CA HIS A 57 -17.20 -5.67 18.84
C HIS A 57 -15.93 -5.69 17.98
N MET A 58 -15.78 -6.77 17.24
CA MET A 58 -14.77 -6.92 16.20
C MET A 58 -15.46 -7.35 14.92
N LEU A 59 -15.01 -6.83 13.78
CA LEU A 59 -15.43 -7.33 12.48
C LEU A 59 -14.23 -7.83 11.66
N ALA A 60 -14.52 -8.65 10.67
CA ALA A 60 -13.62 -9.02 9.57
C ALA A 60 -14.42 -9.29 8.30
N ILE A 61 -13.76 -9.31 7.16
CA ILE A 61 -14.32 -9.73 5.88
C ILE A 61 -13.82 -11.14 5.58
N GLU A 62 -14.74 -12.10 5.49
CA GLU A 62 -14.46 -13.46 5.07
C GLU A 62 -14.69 -13.62 3.58
N SER A 63 -13.79 -14.33 2.89
CA SER A 63 -13.93 -14.70 1.49
C SER A 63 -14.24 -16.20 1.37
N GLN A 64 -15.38 -16.52 0.78
CA GLN A 64 -15.79 -17.88 0.42
C GLN A 64 -15.95 -17.97 -1.09
N GLY A 65 -14.89 -18.37 -1.77
CA GLY A 65 -14.82 -18.22 -3.21
C GLY A 65 -14.76 -16.74 -3.61
N ASP A 66 -15.61 -16.32 -4.53
CA ASP A 66 -15.74 -14.92 -4.95
C ASP A 66 -16.74 -14.13 -4.09
N VAL A 67 -17.47 -14.80 -3.18
CA VAL A 67 -18.39 -14.17 -2.25
C VAL A 67 -17.63 -13.65 -1.04
N ARG A 68 -17.93 -12.43 -0.62
CA ARG A 68 -17.33 -11.79 0.56
C ARG A 68 -18.42 -11.36 1.51
N ASN A 69 -18.28 -11.76 2.79
CA ASN A 69 -19.22 -11.44 3.86
C ASN A 69 -18.48 -10.70 4.99
N ILE A 70 -19.19 -9.80 5.66
CA ILE A 70 -18.71 -9.20 6.92
C ILE A 70 -19.14 -10.12 8.04
N LEU A 71 -18.20 -10.48 8.89
CA LEU A 71 -18.45 -11.23 10.13
C LEU A 71 -18.27 -10.28 11.31
N VAL A 72 -19.22 -10.31 12.26
CA VAL A 72 -19.19 -9.45 13.45
C VAL A 72 -19.28 -10.31 14.71
N TRP A 73 -18.30 -10.18 15.61
CA TRP A 73 -18.23 -10.85 16.91
C TRP A 73 -18.32 -9.87 18.08
N GLN A 74 -18.71 -10.39 19.23
CA GLN A 74 -18.39 -9.77 20.51
C GLN A 74 -16.92 -10.10 20.84
N THR A 75 -16.11 -9.09 21.11
CA THR A 75 -14.66 -9.24 21.37
C THR A 75 -14.37 -10.12 22.58
N ALA A 76 -15.28 -10.13 23.57
CA ALA A 76 -15.17 -10.96 24.78
C ALA A 76 -15.48 -12.45 24.53
N ASN A 77 -16.12 -12.82 23.41
CA ASN A 77 -16.54 -14.20 23.14
C ASN A 77 -16.39 -14.53 21.64
N LEU A 78 -15.15 -14.73 21.21
CA LEU A 78 -14.83 -15.07 19.83
C LEU A 78 -15.21 -16.51 19.44
N ALA A 79 -15.47 -17.38 20.41
CA ALA A 79 -15.95 -18.74 20.18
C ALA A 79 -17.42 -18.78 19.75
N ALA A 80 -18.19 -17.73 20.04
CA ALA A 80 -19.56 -17.62 19.57
C ALA A 80 -19.62 -17.45 18.05
N LYS A 81 -20.71 -17.99 17.46
CA LYS A 81 -20.98 -17.82 16.03
C LYS A 81 -21.11 -16.32 15.71
N PRO A 82 -20.37 -15.79 14.72
CA PRO A 82 -20.48 -14.39 14.33
C PRO A 82 -21.83 -14.10 13.66
N ARG A 83 -22.22 -12.83 13.72
CA ARG A 83 -23.24 -12.34 12.79
C ARG A 83 -22.63 -12.23 11.41
N VAL A 84 -23.38 -12.62 10.39
CA VAL A 84 -22.96 -12.58 8.99
C VAL A 84 -23.76 -11.52 8.26
N ILE A 85 -23.09 -10.59 7.62
CA ILE A 85 -23.67 -9.55 6.77
C ILE A 85 -23.15 -9.77 5.35
N GLY A 86 -24.04 -10.15 4.45
CA GLY A 86 -23.74 -10.35 3.03
C GLY A 86 -24.22 -9.18 2.18
N ALA A 87 -23.84 -9.19 0.90
CA ALA A 87 -24.33 -8.28 -0.12
C ALA A 87 -24.89 -9.08 -1.30
N ASN A 88 -26.03 -8.63 -1.86
CA ASN A 88 -26.72 -9.39 -2.89
C ASN A 88 -26.13 -9.19 -4.31
N ASN A 89 -25.83 -7.94 -4.71
CA ASN A 89 -25.49 -7.61 -6.10
C ASN A 89 -24.09 -7.00 -6.29
N MET A 90 -23.46 -6.59 -5.22
CA MET A 90 -22.12 -5.98 -5.24
C MET A 90 -21.18 -6.74 -4.32
N ARG A 91 -19.91 -6.75 -4.64
CA ARG A 91 -18.88 -7.37 -3.78
C ARG A 91 -18.38 -6.40 -2.73
N ILE A 92 -18.38 -6.84 -1.47
CA ILE A 92 -17.79 -6.10 -0.37
C ILE A 92 -16.28 -5.96 -0.57
N GLN A 93 -15.80 -4.73 -0.62
CA GLN A 93 -14.37 -4.39 -0.73
C GLN A 93 -13.75 -4.19 0.64
N SER A 94 -14.39 -3.34 1.44
CA SER A 94 -13.93 -2.99 2.78
C SER A 94 -15.11 -2.78 3.73
N ALA A 95 -14.87 -2.97 5.02
CA ALA A 95 -15.79 -2.63 6.09
C ALA A 95 -15.02 -2.12 7.29
N SER A 96 -15.58 -1.12 7.99
CA SER A 96 -15.01 -0.59 9.23
C SER A 96 -16.11 0.01 10.11
N PHE A 97 -15.84 0.09 11.42
CA PHE A 97 -16.76 0.78 12.32
C PHE A 97 -16.74 2.29 12.09
N LEU A 98 -17.90 2.89 11.93
CA LEU A 98 -18.11 4.33 12.05
C LEU A 98 -18.39 4.72 13.50
N LYS A 99 -19.27 3.93 14.13
CA LYS A 99 -19.69 4.05 15.53
C LYS A 99 -19.72 2.65 16.16
N ASN A 100 -20.09 2.54 17.42
CA ASN A 100 -20.14 1.24 18.11
C ASN A 100 -21.09 0.24 17.44
N ASP A 101 -22.12 0.74 16.80
CA ASP A 101 -23.26 0.00 16.24
C ASP A 101 -23.45 0.21 14.71
N MET A 102 -22.64 1.07 14.08
CA MET A 102 -22.76 1.41 12.66
C MET A 102 -21.47 1.17 11.91
N LEU A 103 -21.60 0.64 10.69
CA LEU A 103 -20.49 0.28 9.79
C LEU A 103 -20.50 1.14 8.53
N ALA A 104 -19.32 1.50 8.06
CA ALA A 104 -19.08 1.91 6.68
C ALA A 104 -18.68 0.68 5.87
N VAL A 105 -19.30 0.47 4.72
CA VAL A 105 -19.03 -0.65 3.82
C VAL A 105 -18.81 -0.12 2.41
N THR A 106 -17.64 -0.36 1.83
CA THR A 106 -17.40 -0.07 0.42
C THR A 106 -17.67 -1.32 -0.39
N MET A 107 -18.48 -1.18 -1.44
CA MET A 107 -18.82 -2.26 -2.36
C MET A 107 -18.45 -1.89 -3.78
N THR A 108 -18.20 -2.90 -4.63
CA THR A 108 -17.82 -2.72 -6.03
C THR A 108 -18.47 -3.76 -6.94
N GLN A 109 -18.66 -3.38 -8.20
CA GLN A 109 -19.07 -4.31 -9.28
C GLN A 109 -18.58 -3.81 -10.64
N PRO A 110 -18.43 -4.71 -11.64
CA PRO A 110 -18.22 -4.31 -13.02
C PRO A 110 -19.38 -3.44 -13.52
N TYR A 111 -19.05 -2.42 -14.30
CA TYR A 111 -20.03 -1.48 -14.84
C TYR A 111 -19.61 -1.02 -16.23
N ASP A 112 -20.57 -1.04 -17.15
CA ASP A 112 -20.38 -0.60 -18.52
C ASP A 112 -21.13 0.75 -18.69
N ALA A 113 -20.38 1.86 -18.69
CA ALA A 113 -20.90 3.20 -18.84
C ALA A 113 -20.85 3.65 -20.30
N ARG A 114 -21.83 4.43 -20.72
CA ARG A 114 -21.74 5.21 -21.98
C ARG A 114 -21.38 6.66 -21.64
N LEU A 115 -20.14 7.05 -21.93
CA LEU A 115 -19.62 8.40 -21.71
C LEU A 115 -19.32 9.02 -23.08
N GLY A 116 -19.95 10.16 -23.39
CA GLY A 116 -19.77 10.82 -24.67
C GLY A 116 -20.18 9.99 -25.91
N GLY A 117 -21.09 8.98 -25.73
CA GLY A 117 -21.50 8.07 -26.78
C GLY A 117 -20.65 6.79 -26.90
N GLU A 118 -19.47 6.73 -26.29
CA GLU A 118 -18.60 5.58 -26.31
C GLU A 118 -18.86 4.65 -25.12
N LEU A 119 -18.79 3.32 -25.34
CA LEU A 119 -18.90 2.31 -24.30
C LEU A 119 -17.59 2.26 -23.51
N THR A 120 -17.65 2.66 -22.25
CA THR A 120 -16.51 2.60 -21.32
C THR A 120 -16.75 1.49 -20.30
N LYS A 121 -15.91 0.47 -20.31
CA LYS A 121 -15.93 -0.59 -19.33
C LYS A 121 -15.14 -0.19 -18.08
N THR A 122 -15.77 -0.19 -16.91
CA THR A 122 -15.15 0.23 -15.64
C THR A 122 -15.67 -0.59 -14.47
N PHE A 123 -15.35 -0.18 -13.27
CA PHE A 123 -15.95 -0.65 -12.02
C PHE A 123 -16.64 0.51 -11.32
N ILE A 124 -17.83 0.27 -10.79
CA ILE A 124 -18.52 1.20 -9.91
C ILE A 124 -18.25 0.81 -8.46
N ASN A 125 -17.97 1.82 -7.64
CA ASN A 125 -17.85 1.66 -6.20
C ASN A 125 -18.99 2.42 -5.50
N LYS A 126 -19.41 1.92 -4.33
CA LYS A 126 -20.42 2.53 -3.47
C LYS A 126 -19.94 2.51 -2.02
N LEU A 127 -20.11 3.64 -1.33
CA LEU A 127 -20.01 3.70 0.13
C LEU A 127 -21.42 3.55 0.71
N LEU A 128 -21.61 2.59 1.59
CA LEU A 128 -22.87 2.34 2.26
C LEU A 128 -22.67 2.32 3.78
N VAL A 129 -23.69 2.76 4.51
CA VAL A 129 -23.74 2.72 5.96
C VAL A 129 -24.79 1.70 6.38
N THR A 130 -24.45 0.80 7.33
CA THR A 130 -25.35 -0.24 7.81
C THR A 130 -25.19 -0.48 9.31
N ASP A 131 -26.24 -1.03 9.94
CA ASP A 131 -26.19 -1.50 11.33
C ASP A 131 -25.43 -2.84 11.46
N LEU A 132 -25.12 -3.27 12.69
CA LEU A 132 -24.42 -4.53 12.95
C LEU A 132 -25.21 -5.79 12.57
N ALA A 133 -26.48 -5.65 12.18
CA ALA A 133 -27.31 -6.75 11.73
C ALA A 133 -27.44 -6.79 10.19
N GLY A 134 -26.97 -5.76 9.49
CA GLY A 134 -27.11 -5.64 8.05
C GLY A 134 -28.56 -5.45 7.59
N LYS A 135 -29.44 -4.93 8.45
CA LYS A 135 -30.85 -4.74 8.15
C LYS A 135 -31.17 -3.44 7.45
N THR A 136 -30.42 -2.40 7.78
CA THR A 136 -30.59 -1.07 7.19
C THR A 136 -29.36 -0.73 6.36
N TRP A 137 -29.57 -0.29 5.13
CA TRP A 137 -28.51 0.15 4.23
C TRP A 137 -28.83 1.54 3.72
N LYS A 138 -27.91 2.47 3.89
CA LYS A 138 -28.04 3.85 3.43
C LYS A 138 -26.81 4.25 2.63
N GLU A 139 -27.04 4.87 1.47
CA GLU A 139 -25.97 5.54 0.74
C GLU A 139 -25.84 6.96 1.32
N PRO A 140 -24.68 7.36 1.89
CA PRO A 140 -24.50 8.71 2.39
C PRO A 140 -24.74 9.73 1.27
N LEU A 141 -25.46 10.80 1.61
CA LEU A 141 -25.79 11.91 0.71
C LEU A 141 -26.75 11.55 -0.44
N GLU A 142 -27.36 10.35 -0.43
CA GLU A 142 -28.45 10.04 -1.36
C GLU A 142 -29.62 11.00 -1.13
N GLY A 143 -30.03 11.73 -2.20
CA GLY A 143 -31.09 12.73 -2.11
C GLY A 143 -30.65 14.11 -1.59
N ALA A 144 -29.41 14.29 -1.15
CA ALA A 144 -28.87 15.64 -0.96
C ALA A 144 -28.85 16.38 -2.31
N ASP A 145 -29.21 17.66 -2.29
CA ASP A 145 -29.40 18.49 -3.50
C ASP A 145 -28.08 18.83 -4.21
N ILE A 146 -27.34 17.76 -4.56
CA ILE A 146 -25.98 17.81 -5.15
C ILE A 146 -26.05 17.81 -6.69
N ALA A 147 -27.15 17.33 -7.28
CA ALA A 147 -27.27 17.15 -8.72
C ALA A 147 -28.45 17.91 -9.31
N ARG A 148 -28.17 18.96 -10.10
CA ARG A 148 -29.16 19.78 -10.76
C ARG A 148 -29.56 19.28 -12.17
N SER A 149 -28.83 18.32 -12.78
CA SER A 149 -29.16 17.79 -14.10
C SER A 149 -29.05 16.27 -14.17
N GLU A 150 -29.73 15.66 -15.15
CA GLU A 150 -29.68 14.18 -15.34
C GLU A 150 -28.30 13.68 -15.75
N ASP A 151 -27.53 14.48 -16.49
CA ASP A 151 -26.15 14.15 -16.85
C ASP A 151 -25.22 14.18 -15.63
N VAL A 152 -25.42 15.15 -14.72
CA VAL A 152 -24.72 15.22 -13.44
C VAL A 152 -25.11 14.06 -12.54
N ARG A 153 -26.37 13.60 -12.53
CA ARG A 153 -26.78 12.38 -11.79
C ARG A 153 -26.13 11.12 -12.33
N ARG A 154 -26.00 10.97 -13.66
CA ARG A 154 -25.31 9.82 -14.27
C ARG A 154 -23.82 9.80 -13.95
N VAL A 155 -23.19 10.96 -13.96
CA VAL A 155 -21.77 11.12 -13.59
C VAL A 155 -21.59 10.91 -12.07
N ASN A 156 -22.49 11.43 -11.24
CA ASN A 156 -22.48 11.23 -9.79
C ASN A 156 -22.75 9.77 -9.38
N ALA A 157 -23.37 8.95 -10.23
CA ALA A 157 -23.48 7.50 -9.98
C ALA A 157 -22.11 6.79 -9.94
N LEU A 158 -21.07 7.41 -10.50
CA LEU A 158 -19.68 6.92 -10.43
C LEU A 158 -18.89 7.56 -9.29
N ALA A 159 -19.41 8.64 -8.68
CA ALA A 159 -18.78 9.32 -7.56
C ALA A 159 -18.99 8.54 -6.26
N VAL A 160 -17.95 8.43 -5.45
CA VAL A 160 -18.00 7.72 -4.17
C VAL A 160 -17.74 8.71 -3.05
N PRO A 161 -18.73 9.00 -2.18
CA PRO A 161 -18.49 9.77 -0.98
C PRO A 161 -17.41 9.13 -0.12
N SER A 162 -16.62 9.92 0.58
CA SER A 162 -15.60 9.41 1.50
C SER A 162 -15.81 9.89 2.93
N VAL A 163 -15.48 9.05 3.91
CA VAL A 163 -15.52 9.45 5.33
C VAL A 163 -14.22 10.20 5.64
N LYS A 164 -14.34 11.49 5.93
CA LYS A 164 -13.22 12.38 6.28
C LYS A 164 -12.86 12.35 7.76
N SER A 165 -13.86 12.24 8.61
CA SER A 165 -13.67 12.11 10.06
C SER A 165 -14.78 11.25 10.65
N ARG A 166 -14.39 10.33 11.52
CA ARG A 166 -15.35 9.53 12.28
C ARG A 166 -15.94 10.27 13.48
N MET A 167 -15.42 11.47 13.78
CA MET A 167 -15.85 12.29 14.93
C MET A 167 -15.95 11.43 16.21
N PRO A 168 -14.85 10.95 16.79
CA PRO A 168 -14.87 9.91 17.81
C PRO A 168 -15.61 10.29 19.10
N ARG A 169 -15.81 11.59 19.36
CA ARG A 169 -16.58 12.10 20.51
C ARG A 169 -18.06 12.35 20.24
N ASP A 170 -18.49 12.25 18.96
CA ASP A 170 -19.89 12.38 18.57
C ASP A 170 -20.46 10.97 18.30
N PRO A 171 -21.48 10.52 19.03
CA PRO A 171 -22.01 9.16 18.88
C PRO A 171 -22.78 8.94 17.57
N ASP A 172 -23.31 10.02 16.97
CA ASP A 172 -24.27 9.93 15.89
C ASP A 172 -23.75 10.40 14.53
N HIS A 173 -22.73 11.26 14.52
CA HIS A 173 -22.33 11.93 13.28
C HIS A 173 -20.89 11.56 12.86
N VAL A 174 -20.68 11.68 11.53
CA VAL A 174 -19.36 11.63 10.87
C VAL A 174 -19.27 12.80 9.88
N ILE A 175 -18.06 13.15 9.46
CA ILE A 175 -17.89 14.04 8.31
C ILE A 175 -17.70 13.21 7.05
N VAL A 176 -18.56 13.47 6.07
CA VAL A 176 -18.51 12.85 4.74
C VAL A 176 -18.18 13.93 3.72
N GLU A 177 -17.26 13.64 2.84
CA GLU A 177 -16.96 14.45 1.67
C GLU A 177 -17.75 13.90 0.49
N SER A 178 -18.47 14.80 -0.20
CA SER A 178 -19.08 14.47 -1.49
C SER A 178 -18.02 14.51 -2.57
N ASP A 179 -17.88 13.43 -3.32
CA ASP A 179 -17.07 13.42 -4.53
C ASP A 179 -17.97 13.77 -5.72
N GLY A 180 -18.16 15.07 -5.97
CA GLY A 180 -18.73 15.55 -7.21
C GLY A 180 -17.69 15.42 -8.31
N LEU A 181 -17.84 14.47 -9.25
CA LEU A 181 -16.96 14.33 -10.41
C LEU A 181 -16.87 15.68 -11.16
N GLY A 182 -15.94 16.52 -10.72
CA GLY A 182 -15.43 17.65 -11.46
C GLY A 182 -15.87 19.05 -11.08
N ARG A 183 -16.75 19.33 -10.10
CA ARG A 183 -17.12 20.73 -9.84
C ARG A 183 -17.35 21.19 -8.41
N GLU A 184 -17.86 20.40 -7.49
CA GLU A 184 -18.05 20.85 -6.11
C GLU A 184 -17.86 19.67 -5.15
N ARG A 185 -16.79 19.72 -4.39
CA ARG A 185 -16.54 18.82 -3.26
C ARG A 185 -16.93 19.56 -2.00
N ASP A 186 -17.92 19.05 -1.28
CA ASP A 186 -18.42 19.65 -0.06
C ASP A 186 -18.25 18.70 1.12
N LEU A 187 -18.07 19.25 2.30
CA LEU A 187 -18.07 18.48 3.54
C LEU A 187 -19.42 18.57 4.22
N PHE A 188 -19.95 17.39 4.59
CA PHE A 188 -21.23 17.26 5.29
C PHE A 188 -21.05 16.59 6.63
N ARG A 189 -21.72 17.11 7.66
CA ARG A 189 -21.98 16.39 8.89
C ARG A 189 -23.16 15.47 8.66
N TYR A 190 -22.89 14.17 8.63
CA TYR A 190 -23.85 13.11 8.30
C TYR A 190 -24.21 12.32 9.56
N ASN A 191 -25.52 12.23 9.86
CA ASN A 191 -26.02 11.39 10.94
C ASN A 191 -26.13 9.94 10.45
N VAL A 192 -25.35 9.04 11.02
CA VAL A 192 -25.27 7.63 10.58
C VAL A 192 -26.54 6.84 10.87
N HIS A 193 -27.35 7.27 11.83
CA HIS A 193 -28.62 6.62 12.22
C HIS A 193 -29.80 7.12 11.41
N THR A 194 -29.96 8.43 11.27
CA THR A 194 -31.13 9.01 10.56
C THR A 194 -30.88 9.14 9.04
N GLY A 195 -29.63 9.35 8.62
CA GLY A 195 -29.27 9.66 7.24
C GLY A 195 -29.30 11.15 6.91
N GLU A 196 -29.64 12.00 7.87
CA GLU A 196 -29.64 13.45 7.68
C GLU A 196 -28.23 13.99 7.48
N ALA A 197 -28.09 14.94 6.56
CA ALA A 197 -26.82 15.56 6.23
C ALA A 197 -26.94 17.09 6.25
N ALA A 198 -26.00 17.75 6.93
CA ALA A 198 -25.87 19.21 6.95
C ALA A 198 -24.50 19.62 6.43
N ARG A 199 -24.46 20.53 5.45
CA ARG A 199 -23.21 21.04 4.88
C ARG A 199 -22.43 21.83 5.92
N VAL A 200 -21.16 21.48 6.14
CA VAL A 200 -20.25 22.19 7.08
C VAL A 200 -19.20 23.04 6.36
N LEU A 201 -18.86 22.67 5.12
CA LEU A 201 -17.92 23.42 4.30
C LEU A 201 -18.23 23.22 2.81
N ARG A 202 -18.26 24.31 2.06
CA ARG A 202 -18.21 24.26 0.59
C ARG A 202 -16.77 24.40 0.15
N LEU A 203 -16.31 23.49 -0.70
CA LEU A 203 -15.01 23.56 -1.35
C LEU A 203 -15.17 24.20 -2.73
N GLY A 204 -14.32 25.19 -2.99
CA GLY A 204 -14.28 25.85 -4.30
C GLY A 204 -13.52 24.99 -5.33
N GLU A 205 -13.57 25.43 -6.59
CA GLU A 205 -12.96 24.74 -7.73
C GLU A 205 -11.45 24.48 -7.54
N ASN A 206 -10.76 25.37 -6.83
CA ASN A 206 -9.32 25.27 -6.56
C ASN A 206 -8.99 24.60 -5.22
N ASP A 207 -9.99 24.23 -4.43
CA ASP A 207 -9.77 23.54 -3.17
C ASP A 207 -9.52 22.04 -3.44
N LEU A 208 -8.33 21.57 -3.15
CA LEU A 208 -7.90 20.18 -3.38
C LEU A 208 -8.34 19.25 -2.24
N ASP A 209 -8.37 19.79 -1.01
CA ASP A 209 -8.74 19.05 0.19
C ASP A 209 -9.09 19.99 1.35
N ALA A 210 -9.72 19.45 2.40
CA ALA A 210 -9.89 20.14 3.68
C ALA A 210 -9.74 19.16 4.85
N LEU A 211 -9.19 19.65 5.96
CA LEU A 211 -9.05 18.90 7.20
C LEU A 211 -10.01 19.46 8.25
N VAL A 212 -10.62 18.55 9.00
CA VAL A 212 -11.50 18.85 10.11
C VAL A 212 -10.90 18.34 11.41
N ASP A 213 -11.20 19.03 12.52
CA ASP A 213 -10.83 18.53 13.84
C ASP A 213 -11.80 17.42 14.33
N ALA A 214 -11.52 16.86 15.50
CA ALA A 214 -12.31 15.77 16.08
C ALA A 214 -13.79 16.13 16.35
N SER A 215 -14.15 17.42 16.36
CA SER A 215 -15.53 17.91 16.45
C SER A 215 -16.20 18.08 15.09
N GLY A 216 -15.48 17.82 13.99
CA GLY A 216 -15.95 18.02 12.62
C GLY A 216 -15.85 19.46 12.13
N LYS A 217 -15.18 20.35 12.87
CA LYS A 217 -14.99 21.76 12.48
C LYS A 217 -13.82 21.88 11.49
N PRO A 218 -14.02 22.50 10.30
CA PRO A 218 -12.95 22.73 9.34
C PRO A 218 -11.83 23.59 9.93
N ARG A 219 -10.59 23.13 9.80
CA ARG A 219 -9.39 23.78 10.38
C ARG A 219 -8.32 24.08 9.34
N ALA A 220 -8.24 23.32 8.27
CA ALA A 220 -7.30 23.56 7.18
C ALA A 220 -7.98 23.36 5.81
N LYS A 221 -7.50 24.10 4.82
CA LYS A 221 -7.80 23.90 3.40
C LYS A 221 -6.50 23.77 2.62
N ILE A 222 -6.48 22.85 1.68
CA ILE A 222 -5.40 22.69 0.71
C ILE A 222 -5.91 23.19 -0.63
N ARG A 223 -5.24 24.17 -1.20
CA ARG A 223 -5.63 24.81 -2.45
C ARG A 223 -4.59 24.65 -3.53
N GLY A 224 -5.02 24.35 -4.75
CA GLY A 224 -4.18 24.44 -5.94
C GLY A 224 -4.31 25.81 -6.61
N GLY A 225 -3.28 26.23 -7.29
CA GLY A 225 -3.31 27.46 -8.09
C GLY A 225 -2.14 27.57 -9.05
N ILE A 226 -2.19 28.58 -9.90
CA ILE A 226 -1.13 28.91 -10.86
C ILE A 226 -0.80 30.39 -10.71
N ASP A 227 0.49 30.68 -10.58
CA ASP A 227 0.99 32.07 -10.62
C ASP A 227 2.21 32.19 -11.57
N ALA A 228 2.89 33.34 -11.55
CA ALA A 228 4.04 33.58 -12.42
C ALA A 228 5.22 32.62 -12.18
N LYS A 229 5.28 31.93 -11.01
CA LYS A 229 6.33 30.94 -10.68
C LYS A 229 5.93 29.53 -11.09
N GLY A 230 4.66 29.26 -11.41
CA GLY A 230 4.14 27.95 -11.82
C GLY A 230 2.97 27.47 -10.98
N VAL A 231 2.66 26.18 -11.10
CA VAL A 231 1.61 25.53 -10.32
C VAL A 231 2.07 25.36 -8.87
N TYR A 232 1.21 25.73 -7.94
CA TYR A 232 1.48 25.64 -6.51
C TYR A 232 0.37 24.92 -5.74
N VAL A 233 0.73 24.43 -4.57
CA VAL A 233 -0.18 23.99 -3.51
C VAL A 233 0.01 24.94 -2.33
N ALA A 234 -1.11 25.51 -1.86
CA ALA A 234 -1.12 26.37 -0.67
C ALA A 234 -1.96 25.71 0.43
N THR A 235 -1.51 25.82 1.67
CA THR A 235 -2.26 25.40 2.85
C THR A 235 -2.73 26.64 3.60
N GLU A 236 -4.05 26.76 3.71
CA GLU A 236 -4.72 27.79 4.52
C GLU A 236 -5.17 27.19 5.84
N LEU A 237 -4.89 27.86 6.93
CA LEU A 237 -5.36 27.50 8.27
C LEU A 237 -6.45 28.47 8.71
N ARG A 238 -7.47 27.94 9.40
CA ARG A 238 -8.54 28.75 9.95
C ARG A 238 -8.09 29.38 11.26
N ASN A 239 -8.03 30.68 11.30
CA ASN A 239 -7.70 31.41 12.52
C ASN A 239 -8.74 31.17 13.61
N ALA A 240 -8.31 30.73 14.80
CA ALA A 240 -9.19 30.36 15.88
C ALA A 240 -10.01 31.55 16.44
N GLY A 241 -9.44 32.76 16.43
CA GLY A 241 -10.06 33.99 16.96
C GLY A 241 -10.99 34.66 15.97
N THR A 242 -10.54 34.83 14.70
CA THR A 242 -11.30 35.60 13.69
C THR A 242 -12.18 34.68 12.80
N GLY A 243 -11.89 33.41 12.72
CA GLY A 243 -12.56 32.47 11.84
C GLY A 243 -12.19 32.61 10.35
N GLN A 244 -11.28 33.51 10.01
CA GLN A 244 -10.80 33.72 8.65
C GLN A 244 -9.80 32.65 8.23
N TRP A 245 -9.62 32.48 6.90
CA TRP A 245 -8.65 31.58 6.32
C TRP A 245 -7.40 32.37 5.96
N ASP A 246 -6.26 31.94 6.54
CA ASP A 246 -4.96 32.56 6.35
C ASP A 246 -4.01 31.56 5.67
N GLU A 247 -3.36 31.98 4.57
CA GLU A 247 -2.35 31.13 3.92
C GLU A 247 -1.10 31.07 4.80
N HIS A 248 -0.70 29.86 5.19
CA HIS A 248 0.47 29.59 6.01
C HIS A 248 1.63 29.03 5.20
N PHE A 249 1.34 28.19 4.20
CA PHE A 249 2.38 27.52 3.41
C PHE A 249 2.03 27.61 1.94
N ARG A 250 3.05 27.71 1.11
CA ARG A 250 2.96 27.59 -0.34
C ARG A 250 4.16 26.83 -0.85
N SER A 251 3.95 25.72 -1.59
CA SER A 251 4.99 24.97 -2.27
C SER A 251 4.68 24.89 -3.75
N TYR A 252 5.73 24.98 -4.59
CA TYR A 252 5.57 24.85 -6.04
C TYR A 252 5.78 23.40 -6.44
N VAL A 253 4.90 22.88 -7.29
CA VAL A 253 4.92 21.49 -7.72
C VAL A 253 6.24 21.10 -8.38
N LYS A 254 6.86 22.03 -9.14
CA LYS A 254 8.16 21.83 -9.79
C LYS A 254 9.33 21.63 -8.81
N ASP A 255 9.25 22.23 -7.61
CA ASP A 255 10.32 22.17 -6.60
C ASP A 255 10.26 20.85 -5.81
N ARG A 256 9.11 20.14 -5.90
CA ARG A 256 8.83 18.87 -5.21
C ARG A 256 8.98 18.93 -3.70
N ASP A 257 8.78 20.12 -3.15
CA ASP A 257 8.69 20.31 -1.73
C ASP A 257 7.35 19.79 -1.22
N VAL A 258 7.42 18.99 -0.17
CA VAL A 258 6.25 18.51 0.56
C VAL A 258 6.09 19.43 1.77
N VAL A 259 4.91 20.03 1.91
CA VAL A 259 4.51 20.82 3.08
C VAL A 259 3.04 20.51 3.34
N GLU A 260 2.76 19.64 4.29
CA GLU A 260 1.42 19.08 4.55
C GLU A 260 1.12 19.10 6.05
N ILE A 261 -0.14 19.28 6.41
CA ILE A 261 -0.59 19.09 7.79
C ILE A 261 -0.77 17.58 8.04
N ALA A 262 0.10 17.01 8.86
CA ALA A 262 0.05 15.61 9.25
C ALA A 262 -0.98 15.33 10.35
N SER A 263 -1.26 16.31 11.22
CA SER A 263 -2.26 16.20 12.29
C SER A 263 -2.65 17.56 12.86
N LEU A 264 -3.90 17.65 13.30
CA LEU A 264 -4.47 18.80 14.03
C LEU A 264 -4.46 18.59 15.54
N ALA A 265 -3.84 17.51 16.06
CA ALA A 265 -3.95 17.05 17.44
C ALA A 265 -3.21 17.93 18.47
N ALA A 266 -2.33 18.82 18.05
CA ALA A 266 -1.41 19.49 18.97
C ALA A 266 -2.02 20.71 19.72
N GLY A 267 -3.31 21.00 19.54
CA GLY A 267 -4.02 22.10 20.20
C GLY A 267 -4.59 23.13 19.24
N PRO A 268 -5.26 24.19 19.73
CA PRO A 268 -5.98 25.14 18.87
C PRO A 268 -5.03 25.97 17.97
N ASN A 269 -3.83 26.26 18.44
CA ASN A 269 -2.85 27.11 17.77
C ASN A 269 -1.59 26.32 17.35
N THR A 270 -1.66 25.01 17.31
CA THR A 270 -0.53 24.16 16.96
C THR A 270 -0.98 23.04 16.04
N VAL A 271 -0.19 22.76 15.02
CA VAL A 271 -0.41 21.62 14.12
C VAL A 271 0.88 20.81 13.98
N ILE A 272 0.75 19.54 13.64
CA ILE A 272 1.90 18.71 13.24
C ILE A 272 2.06 18.86 11.73
N LEU A 273 3.18 19.42 11.32
CA LEU A 273 3.55 19.65 9.93
C LEU A 273 4.46 18.52 9.44
N ARG A 274 4.21 17.98 8.26
CA ARG A 274 5.14 17.14 7.52
C ARG A 274 5.84 17.97 6.46
N SER A 275 7.18 17.95 6.44
CA SER A 275 7.94 18.68 5.43
C SER A 275 9.28 18.02 5.10
N ASN A 276 9.68 18.13 3.82
CA ASN A 276 11.02 17.79 3.32
C ASN A 276 11.79 19.01 2.82
N VAL A 277 11.33 20.23 3.08
CA VAL A 277 12.00 21.45 2.63
C VAL A 277 13.41 21.51 3.18
N GLY A 278 14.42 21.61 2.29
CA GLY A 278 15.84 21.60 2.65
C GLY A 278 16.36 20.27 3.21
N ARG A 279 15.64 19.16 2.99
CA ARG A 279 15.97 17.85 3.54
C ARG A 279 15.92 16.77 2.46
N GLU A 280 16.63 15.67 2.70
CA GLU A 280 16.57 14.47 1.86
C GLU A 280 15.25 13.71 2.08
N THR A 281 14.82 13.54 3.33
CA THR A 281 13.57 12.88 3.72
C THR A 281 12.64 13.82 4.47
N ALA A 282 11.34 13.63 4.37
CA ALA A 282 10.36 14.37 5.16
C ALA A 282 10.46 14.03 6.65
N ALA A 283 10.25 15.05 7.49
CA ALA A 283 10.17 14.96 8.93
C ALA A 283 8.86 15.54 9.45
N LEU A 284 8.55 15.30 10.72
CA LEU A 284 7.39 15.87 11.41
C LEU A 284 7.84 16.97 12.37
N PHE A 285 7.13 18.07 12.32
CA PHE A 285 7.44 19.27 13.10
C PHE A 285 6.21 19.74 13.88
N GLU A 286 6.45 20.29 15.05
CA GLU A 286 5.46 21.09 15.75
C GLU A 286 5.49 22.51 15.18
N TYR A 287 4.34 22.98 14.69
CA TYR A 287 4.21 24.31 14.08
C TYR A 287 3.21 25.16 14.86
N ASP A 288 3.65 26.34 15.26
CA ASP A 288 2.82 27.37 15.92
C ASP A 288 2.13 28.22 14.85
N THR A 289 0.79 28.20 14.84
CA THR A 289 -0.01 28.87 13.82
C THR A 289 -0.15 30.38 14.06
N GLU A 290 0.01 30.86 15.30
CA GLU A 290 0.01 32.30 15.63
C GLU A 290 1.39 32.92 15.35
N ALA A 291 2.45 32.31 15.90
CA ALA A 291 3.81 32.79 15.68
C ALA A 291 4.34 32.46 14.26
N ARG A 292 3.63 31.63 13.48
CA ARG A 292 3.94 31.19 12.10
C ARG A 292 5.35 30.63 11.99
N LYS A 293 5.74 29.77 12.94
CA LYS A 293 7.09 29.18 12.99
C LYS A 293 7.08 27.74 13.48
N ILE A 294 8.07 26.97 13.02
CA ILE A 294 8.39 25.66 13.59
C ILE A 294 8.94 25.84 15.00
N LYS A 295 8.35 25.14 15.98
CA LYS A 295 8.79 25.13 17.38
C LYS A 295 9.84 24.07 17.64
N SER A 296 9.60 22.86 17.11
CA SER A 296 10.49 21.70 17.34
C SER A 296 10.34 20.68 16.22
N THR A 297 11.37 19.83 16.05
CA THR A 297 11.27 18.59 15.27
C THR A 297 10.73 17.51 16.19
N LEU A 298 9.60 16.92 15.83
CA LEU A 298 8.96 15.85 16.61
C LEU A 298 9.48 14.47 16.22
N PHE A 299 9.69 14.24 14.93
CA PHE A 299 10.18 12.97 14.41
C PHE A 299 10.89 13.17 13.08
N GLU A 300 12.03 12.52 12.93
CA GLU A 300 12.74 12.34 11.67
C GLU A 300 13.33 10.95 11.62
N HIS A 301 13.31 10.33 10.45
CA HIS A 301 14.01 9.09 10.21
C HIS A 301 15.15 9.32 9.23
N LYS A 302 16.28 8.66 9.49
CA LYS A 302 17.53 8.89 8.74
C LYS A 302 17.45 8.44 7.27
N PHE A 303 16.59 7.48 6.95
CA PHE A 303 16.47 6.84 5.63
C PHE A 303 15.08 6.89 5.05
N PHE A 304 14.05 7.03 5.87
CA PHE A 304 12.67 6.85 5.47
C PHE A 304 11.88 8.15 5.64
N GLU A 305 10.91 8.34 4.77
CA GLU A 305 9.98 9.45 4.82
C GLU A 305 9.07 9.35 6.03
N ALA A 306 9.03 10.37 6.86
CA ALA A 306 7.95 10.52 7.82
C ALA A 306 6.62 10.72 7.06
N VAL A 307 5.55 10.08 7.54
CA VAL A 307 4.24 10.11 6.86
C VAL A 307 3.21 10.89 7.68
N GLY A 308 3.06 10.58 8.96
CA GLY A 308 2.02 11.20 9.77
C GLY A 308 2.00 10.72 11.21
N THR A 309 0.81 10.65 11.77
CA THR A 309 0.58 10.28 13.16
C THR A 309 -0.36 9.11 13.28
N ARG A 310 -0.31 8.43 14.42
CA ARG A 310 -1.26 7.38 14.81
C ARG A 310 -1.83 7.70 16.19
N ASN A 311 -3.14 7.55 16.33
CA ASN A 311 -3.89 7.94 17.52
C ASN A 311 -4.58 6.74 18.17
N LEU A 312 -4.92 6.87 19.47
CA LEU A 312 -5.53 5.80 20.25
C LEU A 312 -6.92 5.41 19.74
N GLU A 313 -7.72 6.38 19.33
CA GLU A 313 -9.15 6.22 19.06
C GLU A 313 -9.49 6.09 17.57
N GLY A 314 -8.50 5.80 16.73
CA GLY A 314 -8.67 5.66 15.29
C GLY A 314 -7.83 6.67 14.49
N ASP A 315 -8.32 7.06 13.31
CA ASP A 315 -7.57 7.89 12.38
C ASP A 315 -7.59 9.37 12.75
N ASP A 316 -8.61 9.80 13.56
CA ASP A 316 -8.77 11.18 13.97
C ASP A 316 -7.99 11.50 15.24
N ALA A 317 -7.17 12.53 15.19
CA ALA A 317 -6.51 13.07 16.37
C ALA A 317 -7.52 13.87 17.20
N VAL A 318 -7.75 13.46 18.45
CA VAL A 318 -8.67 14.10 19.36
C VAL A 318 -7.97 15.19 20.19
N ASP A 319 -6.75 14.89 20.64
CA ASP A 319 -5.88 15.77 21.40
C ASP A 319 -4.43 15.21 21.39
N ALA A 320 -3.51 15.91 22.01
CA ALA A 320 -2.12 15.48 22.11
C ALA A 320 -1.96 14.17 22.90
N ASP A 321 -2.83 13.91 23.88
CA ASP A 321 -2.78 12.69 24.70
C ASP A 321 -3.25 11.46 23.93
N SER A 322 -4.04 11.64 22.87
CA SER A 322 -4.46 10.55 21.98
C SER A 322 -3.35 10.07 21.05
N LEU A 323 -2.31 10.86 20.83
CA LEU A 323 -1.18 10.54 19.98
C LEU A 323 -0.36 9.38 20.57
N VAL A 324 -0.16 8.31 19.81
CA VAL A 324 0.57 7.11 20.26
C VAL A 324 1.79 6.77 19.43
N ALA A 325 1.85 7.21 18.19
CA ALA A 325 3.01 6.99 17.33
C ALA A 325 3.16 8.05 16.23
N PHE A 326 4.37 8.24 15.78
CA PHE A 326 4.68 8.80 14.46
C PHE A 326 4.82 7.68 13.45
N THR A 327 4.35 7.89 12.22
CA THR A 327 4.41 6.89 11.16
C THR A 327 5.44 7.30 10.11
N TYR A 328 6.10 6.30 9.54
CA TYR A 328 7.08 6.47 8.48
C TYR A 328 6.99 5.32 7.47
N GLN A 329 7.51 5.55 6.27
CA GLN A 329 7.50 4.55 5.20
C GLN A 329 8.74 3.65 5.30
N GLY A 330 8.63 2.58 6.09
CA GLY A 330 9.72 1.64 6.37
C GLY A 330 9.85 0.50 5.34
N LEU A 331 10.57 -0.56 5.71
CA LEU A 331 10.81 -1.71 4.82
C LEU A 331 9.55 -2.55 4.56
N TYR A 332 8.66 -2.67 5.55
CA TYR A 332 7.41 -3.43 5.44
C TYR A 332 6.19 -2.59 5.04
N GLY A 333 6.40 -1.34 4.64
CA GLY A 333 5.35 -0.38 4.33
C GLY A 333 5.23 0.68 5.41
N LEU A 334 3.99 1.06 5.77
CA LEU A 334 3.76 2.06 6.82
C LEU A 334 4.08 1.46 8.20
N GLU A 335 5.16 1.93 8.80
CA GLU A 335 5.64 1.52 10.13
C GLU A 335 5.42 2.61 11.17
N SER A 336 5.50 2.26 12.45
CA SER A 336 5.23 3.16 13.57
C SER A 336 6.43 3.29 14.50
N HIS A 337 6.81 4.53 14.77
CA HIS A 337 7.67 4.88 15.89
C HIS A 337 6.78 5.18 17.11
N TRP A 338 6.73 4.23 18.05
CA TRP A 338 5.82 4.30 19.18
C TRP A 338 6.32 5.25 20.26
N LEU A 339 5.46 6.13 20.73
CA LEU A 339 5.75 7.11 21.78
C LEU A 339 5.57 6.54 23.19
N ARG A 340 4.91 5.38 23.31
CA ARG A 340 4.64 4.72 24.59
C ARG A 340 5.30 3.34 24.60
N PRO A 341 6.18 3.02 25.57
CA PRO A 341 6.95 1.78 25.62
C PRO A 341 6.12 0.49 25.62
N GLN A 342 4.86 0.57 26.09
CA GLN A 342 3.97 -0.59 26.11
C GLN A 342 3.70 -1.20 24.73
N PHE A 343 3.65 -0.38 23.68
CA PHE A 343 3.39 -0.87 22.33
C PHE A 343 4.60 -1.64 21.76
N GLU A 344 5.80 -1.16 22.02
CA GLU A 344 7.02 -1.90 21.66
C GLU A 344 7.13 -3.21 22.45
N ALA A 345 6.77 -3.21 23.73
CA ALA A 345 6.77 -4.41 24.55
C ALA A 345 5.80 -5.47 24.01
N VAL A 346 4.60 -5.06 23.55
CA VAL A 346 3.63 -5.96 22.90
C VAL A 346 4.25 -6.55 21.62
N ILE A 347 4.81 -5.72 20.74
CA ILE A 347 5.42 -6.17 19.48
C ILE A 347 6.53 -7.19 19.74
N LYS A 348 7.44 -6.91 20.68
CA LYS A 348 8.54 -7.82 21.06
C LYS A 348 8.00 -9.13 21.67
N GLY A 349 7.00 -9.04 22.55
CA GLY A 349 6.36 -10.22 23.14
C GLY A 349 5.71 -11.13 22.09
N ILE A 350 5.02 -10.56 21.10
CA ILE A 350 4.45 -11.31 19.99
C ILE A 350 5.55 -11.96 19.13
N ALA A 351 6.59 -11.20 18.77
CA ALA A 351 7.70 -11.71 17.97
C ALA A 351 8.39 -12.89 18.68
N GLN A 352 8.61 -12.80 19.98
CA GLN A 352 9.16 -13.89 20.79
C GLN A 352 8.25 -15.13 20.80
N ASN A 353 6.94 -14.93 20.98
CA ASN A 353 5.96 -16.02 20.95
C ASN A 353 5.92 -16.74 19.59
N LEU A 354 6.12 -15.98 18.50
CA LEU A 354 6.15 -16.51 17.13
C LEU A 354 7.56 -16.96 16.69
N HIS A 355 8.55 -16.93 17.57
CA HIS A 355 9.95 -17.29 17.30
C HIS A 355 10.56 -16.48 16.14
N LEU A 356 10.21 -15.20 16.00
CA LEU A 356 10.82 -14.28 15.05
C LEU A 356 12.12 -13.75 15.65
N ALA A 357 13.24 -14.06 15.01
CA ALA A 357 14.55 -13.57 15.46
C ALA A 357 14.69 -12.07 15.17
N GLU A 358 15.20 -11.30 16.14
CA GLU A 358 15.61 -9.92 15.89
C GLU A 358 16.93 -9.92 15.11
N VAL A 359 16.98 -9.20 14.01
CA VAL A 359 18.15 -9.06 13.15
C VAL A 359 18.43 -7.59 12.85
N THR A 360 19.68 -7.31 12.49
CA THR A 360 20.11 -5.99 12.06
C THR A 360 20.22 -5.96 10.54
N GLN A 361 19.44 -5.07 9.92
CA GLN A 361 19.46 -4.83 8.48
C GLN A 361 20.33 -3.60 8.18
N PRO A 362 21.44 -3.76 7.43
CA PRO A 362 22.22 -2.62 6.96
C PRO A 362 21.41 -1.82 5.93
N LEU A 363 21.43 -0.50 6.08
CA LEU A 363 20.87 0.46 5.14
C LEU A 363 21.98 1.37 4.59
N VAL A 364 21.83 1.78 3.35
CA VAL A 364 22.72 2.71 2.66
C VAL A 364 21.92 3.91 2.19
N ASP A 365 22.32 5.09 2.63
CA ASP A 365 21.76 6.33 2.10
C ASP A 365 22.11 6.47 0.62
N VAL A 366 21.09 6.67 -0.20
CA VAL A 366 21.23 6.62 -1.66
C VAL A 366 22.14 7.75 -2.17
N GLY A 367 21.97 8.95 -1.63
CA GLY A 367 22.73 10.14 -2.05
C GLY A 367 24.15 10.16 -1.54
N SER A 368 24.32 10.02 -0.21
CA SER A 368 25.63 10.14 0.45
C SER A 368 26.44 8.84 0.50
N GLY A 369 25.82 7.69 0.27
CA GLY A 369 26.44 6.37 0.45
C GLY A 369 26.71 6.01 1.92
N LYS A 370 26.27 6.83 2.88
CA LYS A 370 26.49 6.59 4.31
C LYS A 370 25.71 5.37 4.78
N ARG A 371 26.41 4.47 5.47
CA ARG A 371 25.82 3.24 6.02
C ARG A 371 25.23 3.49 7.41
N SER A 372 24.15 2.79 7.72
CA SER A 372 23.57 2.65 9.05
C SER A 372 22.85 1.31 9.16
N GLU A 373 22.20 1.09 10.29
CA GLU A 373 21.54 -0.17 10.58
C GLU A 373 20.16 0.11 11.19
N VAL A 374 19.18 -0.73 10.85
CA VAL A 374 17.87 -0.77 11.51
C VAL A 374 17.64 -2.16 12.10
N ARG A 375 16.99 -2.21 13.24
CA ARG A 375 16.53 -3.47 13.84
C ARG A 375 15.21 -3.87 13.23
N MET A 376 15.04 -5.14 12.92
CA MET A 376 13.82 -5.72 12.39
C MET A 376 13.72 -7.19 12.80
N PHE A 377 12.60 -7.83 12.57
CA PHE A 377 12.49 -9.28 12.70
C PHE A 377 12.79 -9.97 11.38
N ASP A 378 13.46 -11.12 11.44
CA ASP A 378 13.83 -11.91 10.25
C ASP A 378 12.57 -12.44 9.55
N GLY A 379 12.36 -12.03 8.31
CA GLY A 379 11.33 -12.53 7.41
C GLY A 379 9.91 -12.02 7.67
N ALA A 380 9.63 -11.29 8.75
CA ALA A 380 8.28 -10.74 9.01
C ALA A 380 8.30 -9.46 9.86
N SER A 381 7.25 -8.68 9.76
CA SER A 381 6.94 -7.54 10.64
C SER A 381 5.75 -7.87 11.53
N VAL A 382 5.76 -7.37 12.76
CA VAL A 382 4.63 -7.38 13.69
C VAL A 382 4.09 -5.96 13.80
N GLU A 383 2.84 -5.75 13.45
CA GLU A 383 2.18 -4.45 13.47
C GLU A 383 0.95 -4.47 14.38
N ILE A 384 0.79 -3.43 15.17
CA ILE A 384 -0.47 -3.16 15.89
C ILE A 384 -1.36 -2.37 14.93
N THR A 385 -2.45 -2.98 14.45
CA THR A 385 -3.38 -2.34 13.51
C THR A 385 -4.49 -1.57 14.22
N ALA A 386 -4.88 -1.97 15.44
CA ALA A 386 -5.81 -1.22 16.29
C ALA A 386 -5.52 -1.47 17.76
N TYR A 387 -5.89 -0.51 18.59
CA TYR A 387 -5.78 -0.59 20.06
C TYR A 387 -7.02 0.03 20.73
N ARG A 388 -7.46 -0.56 21.82
CA ARG A 388 -8.48 0.00 22.72
C ARG A 388 -8.05 -0.15 24.15
N SER A 389 -8.10 0.96 24.91
CA SER A 389 -7.61 1.03 26.29
C SER A 389 -8.59 0.48 27.32
N GLY A 390 -9.85 0.27 27.05
CA GLY A 390 -10.93 -0.19 27.95
C GLY A 390 -10.51 -0.93 29.23
N GLU A 391 -11.41 -1.53 29.97
CA GLU A 391 -11.10 -2.28 31.21
C GLU A 391 -10.05 -3.39 30.96
N VAL A 392 -10.07 -3.99 29.78
CA VAL A 392 -9.07 -4.96 29.33
C VAL A 392 -8.43 -4.43 28.07
N PRO A 393 -7.15 -4.02 28.11
CA PRO A 393 -6.42 -3.57 26.91
C PRO A 393 -6.52 -4.60 25.79
N THR A 394 -6.91 -4.14 24.61
CA THR A 394 -7.18 -4.99 23.44
C THR A 394 -6.42 -4.47 22.23
N TYR A 395 -5.63 -5.34 21.62
CA TYR A 395 -4.82 -5.04 20.45
C TYR A 395 -5.20 -5.95 19.29
N LEU A 396 -5.44 -5.40 18.12
CA LEU A 396 -5.37 -6.14 16.85
C LEU A 396 -3.96 -6.08 16.32
N LEU A 397 -3.45 -7.23 15.89
CA LEU A 397 -2.10 -7.36 15.39
C LEU A 397 -2.12 -8.04 14.02
N ARG A 398 -1.20 -7.60 13.17
CA ARG A 398 -0.91 -8.19 11.87
C ARG A 398 0.55 -8.61 11.83
N VAL A 399 0.80 -9.85 11.39
CA VAL A 399 2.15 -10.35 11.13
C VAL A 399 2.25 -10.65 9.66
N THR A 400 3.22 -10.06 8.96
CA THR A 400 3.34 -10.19 7.51
C THR A 400 4.80 -10.05 7.07
N GLY A 401 5.16 -10.75 6.00
CA GLY A 401 6.44 -10.64 5.32
C GLY A 401 6.33 -11.17 3.90
N LEU A 402 7.24 -10.81 3.00
CA LEU A 402 7.13 -11.18 1.60
C LEU A 402 7.02 -12.70 1.37
N THR A 403 7.71 -13.48 2.20
CA THR A 403 7.62 -14.94 2.25
C THR A 403 6.90 -15.46 3.51
N TYR A 404 6.19 -14.59 4.20
CA TYR A 404 5.36 -14.88 5.36
C TYR A 404 3.92 -14.46 5.10
N PRO A 405 3.04 -15.38 4.61
CA PRO A 405 1.63 -15.07 4.39
C PRO A 405 0.99 -14.48 5.64
N THR A 406 0.23 -13.42 5.46
CA THR A 406 -0.29 -12.59 6.57
C THR A 406 -1.12 -13.39 7.58
N GLU A 407 -0.88 -13.14 8.85
CA GLU A 407 -1.63 -13.68 9.99
C GLU A 407 -2.17 -12.55 10.84
N HIS A 408 -3.37 -12.73 11.39
CA HIS A 408 -4.04 -11.76 12.26
C HIS A 408 -4.25 -12.34 13.65
N TYR A 409 -3.99 -11.52 14.66
CA TYR A 409 -4.11 -11.90 16.05
C TYR A 409 -4.90 -10.86 16.85
N LEU A 410 -5.57 -11.32 17.91
CA LEU A 410 -6.10 -10.48 18.96
C LEU A 410 -5.32 -10.75 20.25
N LEU A 411 -4.76 -9.70 20.83
CA LEU A 411 -4.24 -9.73 22.20
C LEU A 411 -5.21 -8.99 23.09
N ARG A 412 -5.85 -9.70 24.04
CA ARG A 412 -6.78 -9.12 25.03
C ARG A 412 -6.27 -9.43 26.43
N GLY A 413 -5.85 -8.38 27.14
CA GLY A 413 -5.10 -8.55 28.38
C GLY A 413 -3.79 -9.30 28.13
N GLN A 414 -3.68 -10.54 28.60
CA GLN A 414 -2.53 -11.42 28.38
C GLN A 414 -2.82 -12.60 27.43
N THR A 415 -4.05 -12.67 26.90
CA THR A 415 -4.47 -13.78 26.04
C THR A 415 -4.27 -13.41 24.57
N LEU A 416 -3.36 -14.14 23.91
CA LEU A 416 -3.13 -14.04 22.47
C LEU A 416 -3.97 -15.08 21.74
N THR A 417 -4.80 -14.64 20.79
CA THR A 417 -5.65 -15.50 19.96
C THR A 417 -5.30 -15.30 18.48
N LEU A 418 -4.96 -16.38 17.78
CA LEU A 418 -4.87 -16.36 16.31
C LEU A 418 -6.29 -16.25 15.75
N LEU A 419 -6.57 -15.15 15.05
CA LEU A 419 -7.86 -14.90 14.42
C LEU A 419 -7.95 -15.57 13.05
N SER A 420 -6.91 -15.40 12.23
CA SER A 420 -6.86 -15.97 10.89
C SER A 420 -5.44 -16.00 10.34
N LYS A 421 -5.19 -17.01 9.51
CA LYS A 421 -4.16 -16.99 8.46
C LYS A 421 -4.86 -16.61 7.16
N GLU A 422 -4.38 -15.59 6.45
CA GLU A 422 -4.99 -15.17 5.18
C GLU A 422 -4.93 -16.28 4.13
N TYR A 423 -3.79 -17.00 4.08
CA TYR A 423 -3.54 -18.07 3.11
C TYR A 423 -3.12 -19.37 3.80
N PRO A 424 -4.04 -20.04 4.55
CA PRO A 424 -3.69 -21.23 5.33
C PRO A 424 -3.24 -22.43 4.48
N GLN A 425 -3.57 -22.42 3.19
CA GLN A 425 -3.20 -23.47 2.24
C GLN A 425 -1.77 -23.34 1.70
N ILE A 426 -1.07 -22.23 1.97
CA ILE A 426 0.28 -21.98 1.46
C ILE A 426 1.32 -22.44 2.48
N ASP A 427 2.15 -23.41 2.09
CA ASP A 427 3.35 -23.75 2.83
C ASP A 427 4.43 -22.68 2.62
N ARG A 428 4.64 -21.81 3.62
CA ARG A 428 5.60 -20.70 3.53
C ARG A 428 7.03 -21.15 3.19
N ARG A 429 7.39 -22.41 3.50
CA ARG A 429 8.72 -22.96 3.17
C ARG A 429 8.95 -23.00 1.66
N ALA A 430 7.89 -23.13 0.85
CA ALA A 430 8.00 -23.10 -0.60
C ALA A 430 8.29 -21.71 -1.17
N LEU A 431 8.08 -20.64 -0.39
CA LEU A 431 8.25 -19.26 -0.86
C LEU A 431 9.70 -18.74 -0.76
N GLY A 432 10.61 -19.55 -0.18
CA GLY A 432 12.00 -19.15 -0.02
C GLY A 432 12.22 -18.12 1.10
N LYS A 433 13.26 -17.28 0.94
CA LYS A 433 13.59 -16.20 1.88
C LYS A 433 13.79 -14.88 1.16
N SER A 434 13.23 -13.81 1.72
CA SER A 434 13.42 -12.45 1.23
C SER A 434 14.35 -11.65 2.13
N ARG A 435 15.19 -10.83 1.53
CA ARG A 435 16.08 -9.90 2.23
C ARG A 435 16.18 -8.58 1.46
N PHE A 436 16.49 -7.52 2.19
CA PHE A 436 16.77 -6.23 1.60
C PHE A 436 18.25 -6.15 1.22
N VAL A 437 18.56 -5.65 0.02
CA VAL A 437 19.92 -5.57 -0.54
C VAL A 437 20.15 -4.24 -1.24
N TYR A 438 21.42 -3.94 -1.51
CA TYR A 438 21.82 -2.81 -2.35
C TYR A 438 22.78 -3.29 -3.44
N TYR A 439 22.68 -2.72 -4.60
CA TYR A 439 23.69 -2.85 -5.64
C TYR A 439 24.01 -1.48 -6.25
N LYS A 440 25.12 -1.36 -6.96
CA LYS A 440 25.50 -0.13 -7.64
C LYS A 440 25.02 -0.13 -9.08
N ALA A 441 24.33 0.94 -9.48
CA ALA A 441 24.17 1.27 -10.88
C ALA A 441 25.52 1.63 -11.50
N ARG A 442 25.63 1.56 -12.81
CA ARG A 442 26.87 1.84 -13.59
C ARG A 442 27.41 3.24 -13.38
N ASP A 443 26.58 4.20 -13.00
CA ASP A 443 26.96 5.57 -12.66
C ASP A 443 27.27 5.78 -11.17
N GLY A 444 27.29 4.68 -10.39
CA GLY A 444 27.67 4.67 -8.98
C GLY A 444 26.52 4.88 -7.98
N LEU A 445 25.30 5.18 -8.45
CA LEU A 445 24.14 5.31 -7.57
C LEU A 445 23.85 4.00 -6.83
N ASN A 446 23.59 4.07 -5.53
CA ASN A 446 23.19 2.90 -4.76
C ASN A 446 21.70 2.63 -4.98
N ILE A 447 21.37 1.47 -5.53
CA ILE A 447 19.99 1.07 -5.79
C ILE A 447 19.53 0.12 -4.68
N PRO A 448 18.53 0.51 -3.87
CA PRO A 448 17.88 -0.40 -2.92
C PRO A 448 17.10 -1.49 -3.69
N ALA A 449 17.02 -2.69 -3.16
CA ALA A 449 16.22 -3.75 -3.78
C ALA A 449 15.77 -4.79 -2.76
N ILE A 450 14.70 -5.50 -3.06
CA ILE A 450 14.28 -6.69 -2.35
C ILE A 450 14.70 -7.90 -3.18
N LEU A 451 15.39 -8.84 -2.53
CA LEU A 451 15.84 -10.08 -3.15
C LEU A 451 15.13 -11.26 -2.49
N THR A 452 14.35 -12.00 -3.26
CA THR A 452 13.74 -13.27 -2.83
C THR A 452 14.48 -14.45 -3.41
N VAL A 453 15.07 -15.26 -2.54
CA VAL A 453 15.86 -16.44 -2.91
C VAL A 453 14.99 -17.69 -2.71
N PRO A 454 14.87 -18.56 -3.73
CA PRO A 454 14.14 -19.81 -3.60
C PRO A 454 14.67 -20.67 -2.46
N ASN A 455 13.84 -21.57 -1.90
CA ASN A 455 14.26 -22.48 -0.86
C ASN A 455 15.20 -23.56 -1.43
N PRO A 456 16.47 -23.64 -0.97
CA PRO A 456 17.40 -24.64 -1.48
C PRO A 456 16.96 -26.09 -1.22
N ALA A 457 16.18 -26.35 -0.16
CA ALA A 457 15.64 -27.69 0.12
C ALA A 457 14.57 -28.12 -0.91
N LEU A 458 13.95 -27.17 -1.62
CA LEU A 458 13.01 -27.44 -2.70
C LEU A 458 13.67 -27.37 -4.09
N CYS A 459 14.58 -26.42 -4.26
CA CYS A 459 15.07 -25.99 -5.58
C CYS A 459 16.54 -26.40 -5.84
N GLY A 460 17.20 -27.02 -4.87
CA GLY A 460 18.64 -27.25 -4.94
C GLY A 460 19.46 -25.96 -4.74
N PRO A 461 20.79 -26.07 -4.79
CA PRO A 461 21.66 -24.90 -4.74
C PRO A 461 21.61 -24.10 -6.05
N GLY A 462 21.79 -22.75 -5.96
CA GLY A 462 21.93 -21.90 -7.14
C GLY A 462 23.20 -22.22 -7.99
N PRO A 463 23.46 -21.46 -9.05
CA PRO A 463 22.75 -20.25 -9.47
C PRO A 463 21.36 -20.55 -10.07
N TYR A 464 20.38 -19.72 -9.72
CA TYR A 464 18.99 -19.90 -10.13
C TYR A 464 18.68 -19.21 -11.47
N ALA A 465 17.58 -19.63 -12.12
CA ALA A 465 16.90 -18.75 -13.06
C ALA A 465 16.36 -17.53 -12.30
N ALA A 466 16.37 -16.35 -12.91
CA ALA A 466 16.00 -15.13 -12.21
C ALA A 466 14.99 -14.29 -12.98
N VAL A 467 14.21 -13.53 -12.22
CA VAL A 467 13.29 -12.52 -12.74
C VAL A 467 13.62 -11.17 -12.10
N VAL A 468 13.94 -10.18 -12.91
CA VAL A 468 13.95 -8.78 -12.49
C VAL A 468 12.51 -8.29 -12.58
N HIS A 469 11.95 -7.91 -11.42
CA HIS A 469 10.53 -7.58 -11.27
C HIS A 469 10.36 -6.13 -10.77
N PRO A 470 10.44 -5.12 -11.66
CA PRO A 470 10.24 -3.72 -11.28
C PRO A 470 8.78 -3.45 -10.94
N HIS A 471 8.57 -2.66 -9.88
CA HIS A 471 7.24 -2.17 -9.50
C HIS A 471 6.64 -1.20 -10.53
N GLY A 472 5.34 -0.95 -10.40
CA GLY A 472 4.61 0.08 -11.15
C GLY A 472 4.90 1.51 -10.65
N GLY A 473 4.21 2.48 -11.15
CA GLY A 473 4.35 3.88 -10.78
C GLY A 473 4.82 4.77 -11.92
N PRO A 474 6.08 5.23 -12.03
CA PRO A 474 7.30 4.87 -11.30
C PRO A 474 7.43 5.43 -9.88
N TRP A 475 6.65 6.43 -9.52
CA TRP A 475 6.66 7.11 -8.22
C TRP A 475 5.94 6.27 -7.14
N ALA A 476 6.37 5.04 -7.01
CA ALA A 476 5.93 4.06 -6.05
C ALA A 476 7.14 3.31 -5.51
N ARG A 477 6.90 2.29 -4.72
CA ARG A 477 7.94 1.39 -4.21
C ARG A 477 7.35 0.03 -3.90
N ASP A 478 8.21 -0.99 -3.87
CA ASP A 478 7.93 -2.27 -3.25
C ASP A 478 8.24 -2.24 -1.75
N ASN A 479 7.59 -3.09 -1.01
CA ASN A 479 7.85 -3.34 0.40
C ASN A 479 7.94 -4.84 0.70
N MET A 480 8.41 -5.19 1.90
CA MET A 480 8.61 -6.58 2.30
C MET A 480 7.34 -7.25 2.88
N ALA A 481 6.15 -6.66 2.69
CA ALA A 481 4.89 -7.30 3.04
C ALA A 481 4.54 -8.42 2.04
N TYR A 482 3.59 -9.30 2.42
CA TYR A 482 3.15 -10.40 1.56
C TYR A 482 2.55 -9.88 0.24
N ASP A 483 3.04 -10.43 -0.87
CA ASP A 483 2.54 -10.10 -2.20
C ASP A 483 1.23 -10.85 -2.50
N ALA A 484 0.10 -10.19 -2.26
CA ALA A 484 -1.23 -10.71 -2.51
C ALA A 484 -1.59 -10.83 -4.01
N SER A 485 -0.78 -10.28 -4.93
CA SER A 485 -0.92 -10.50 -6.36
C SER A 485 -0.51 -11.92 -6.76
N GLY A 486 0.23 -12.61 -5.89
CA GLY A 486 0.73 -13.95 -6.10
C GLY A 486 1.95 -14.03 -7.04
N TRP A 487 2.48 -12.92 -7.54
CA TRP A 487 3.60 -12.92 -8.51
C TRP A 487 4.90 -13.40 -7.87
N VAL A 488 5.34 -12.75 -6.80
CA VAL A 488 6.56 -13.16 -6.09
C VAL A 488 6.42 -14.56 -5.48
N PRO A 489 5.31 -14.91 -4.80
CA PRO A 489 5.06 -16.27 -4.34
C PRO A 489 5.08 -17.33 -5.46
N LEU A 490 4.50 -17.03 -6.63
CA LEU A 490 4.57 -17.90 -7.79
C LEU A 490 6.02 -18.12 -8.22
N LEU A 491 6.74 -17.04 -8.49
CA LEU A 491 8.10 -17.10 -9.03
C LEU A 491 9.04 -17.85 -8.10
N ALA A 492 9.02 -17.51 -6.81
CA ALA A 492 9.89 -18.14 -5.80
C ALA A 492 9.57 -19.61 -5.59
N SER A 493 8.28 -19.99 -5.52
CA SER A 493 7.85 -21.40 -5.37
C SER A 493 8.12 -22.25 -6.62
N ARG A 494 8.42 -21.63 -7.75
CA ARG A 494 8.86 -22.28 -9.01
C ARG A 494 10.36 -22.12 -9.24
N CYS A 495 11.12 -22.00 -8.14
CA CYS A 495 12.59 -21.97 -8.16
C CYS A 495 13.22 -20.82 -8.94
N ARG A 496 12.54 -19.67 -9.03
CA ARG A 496 13.08 -18.46 -9.65
C ARG A 496 13.48 -17.45 -8.59
N LEU A 497 14.72 -16.95 -8.68
CA LEU A 497 15.21 -15.82 -7.91
C LEU A 497 14.45 -14.56 -8.37
N VAL A 498 13.98 -13.73 -7.43
CA VAL A 498 13.26 -12.50 -7.77
C VAL A 498 14.02 -11.30 -7.23
N LEU A 499 14.36 -10.36 -8.11
CA LEU A 499 14.91 -9.06 -7.74
C LEU A 499 13.88 -7.97 -8.00
N GLN A 500 13.47 -7.25 -6.94
CA GLN A 500 12.56 -6.11 -7.00
C GLN A 500 13.35 -4.82 -6.75
N PRO A 501 13.88 -4.16 -7.79
CA PRO A 501 14.69 -2.95 -7.63
C PRO A 501 13.82 -1.73 -7.31
N GLN A 502 14.27 -0.93 -6.33
CA GLN A 502 13.78 0.43 -6.11
C GLN A 502 14.61 1.35 -7.01
N TYR A 503 14.33 1.32 -8.31
CA TYR A 503 15.08 2.05 -9.32
C TYR A 503 14.91 3.57 -9.13
N ARG A 504 15.81 4.38 -9.71
CA ARG A 504 15.65 5.85 -9.67
C ARG A 504 14.27 6.29 -10.14
N GLY A 505 13.67 7.25 -9.48
CA GLY A 505 12.27 7.65 -9.63
C GLY A 505 11.33 6.99 -8.62
N SER A 506 11.77 5.94 -7.89
CA SER A 506 10.97 5.34 -6.80
C SER A 506 10.75 6.33 -5.67
N ALA A 507 9.54 6.28 -5.08
CA ALA A 507 9.15 7.14 -3.96
C ALA A 507 9.70 6.64 -2.62
N ASP A 508 9.70 7.52 -1.63
CA ASP A 508 9.97 7.25 -0.21
C ASP A 508 11.37 6.69 0.12
N TRP A 509 12.34 6.93 -0.75
CA TRP A 509 13.76 6.64 -0.58
C TRP A 509 14.60 7.91 -0.58
N GLY A 510 13.99 9.06 -0.29
CA GLY A 510 14.60 10.36 -0.32
C GLY A 510 14.53 11.06 -1.67
N ARG A 511 14.76 12.36 -1.63
CA ARG A 511 14.68 13.26 -2.78
C ARG A 511 15.68 12.89 -3.89
N THR A 512 16.89 12.46 -3.51
CA THR A 512 17.95 12.10 -4.46
C THR A 512 17.52 10.97 -5.39
N LEU A 513 17.00 9.85 -4.86
CA LEU A 513 16.55 8.73 -5.69
C LEU A 513 15.33 9.12 -6.52
N TRP A 514 14.38 9.82 -5.92
CA TRP A 514 13.16 10.23 -6.59
C TRP A 514 13.45 11.12 -7.80
N MET A 515 14.24 12.19 -7.62
CA MET A 515 14.55 13.14 -8.69
C MET A 515 15.52 12.60 -9.74
N ALA A 516 16.36 11.62 -9.38
CA ALA A 516 17.26 10.97 -10.35
C ALA A 516 16.53 10.25 -11.50
N GLY A 517 15.23 9.99 -11.34
CA GLY A 517 14.38 9.41 -12.38
C GLY A 517 13.83 10.40 -13.40
N ASP A 518 14.07 11.72 -13.25
CA ASP A 518 13.52 12.74 -14.11
C ASP A 518 14.07 12.64 -15.51
N ALA A 519 13.17 12.59 -16.50
CA ALA A 519 13.49 12.46 -17.93
C ALA A 519 14.32 11.21 -18.28
N GLU A 520 14.30 10.16 -17.44
CA GLU A 520 15.14 8.97 -17.57
C GLU A 520 14.34 7.70 -17.90
N TRP A 521 13.11 7.85 -18.38
CA TRP A 521 12.27 6.71 -18.78
C TRP A 521 12.93 5.89 -19.90
N GLY A 522 13.14 4.59 -19.66
CA GLY A 522 13.82 3.69 -20.61
C GLY A 522 15.31 4.00 -20.84
N GLN A 523 15.88 4.95 -20.09
CA GLN A 523 17.29 5.33 -20.08
C GLN A 523 17.94 4.84 -18.77
N LYS A 524 18.42 5.73 -17.90
CA LYS A 524 19.05 5.33 -16.63
C LYS A 524 18.10 4.59 -15.69
N MET A 525 16.79 4.89 -15.71
CA MET A 525 15.81 4.09 -14.99
C MET A 525 15.80 2.62 -15.45
N GLN A 526 16.01 2.36 -16.73
CA GLN A 526 16.16 1.00 -17.26
C GLN A 526 17.54 0.44 -16.94
N ASP A 527 18.59 1.26 -17.02
CA ASP A 527 19.94 0.88 -16.66
C ASP A 527 20.05 0.35 -15.23
N ASP A 528 19.33 0.94 -14.27
CA ASP A 528 19.27 0.45 -12.90
C ASP A 528 18.80 -1.01 -12.83
N LYS A 529 17.77 -1.36 -13.60
CA LYS A 529 17.22 -2.73 -13.67
C LYS A 529 18.19 -3.68 -14.35
N ASP A 530 18.81 -3.24 -15.45
CA ASP A 530 19.81 -3.99 -16.19
C ASP A 530 21.07 -4.26 -15.34
N ASP A 531 21.49 -3.27 -14.55
CA ASP A 531 22.62 -3.42 -13.63
C ASP A 531 22.29 -4.33 -12.45
N GLY A 532 21.02 -4.37 -12.00
CA GLY A 532 20.53 -5.36 -11.08
C GLY A 532 20.63 -6.80 -11.62
N ALA A 533 20.28 -7.01 -12.90
CA ALA A 533 20.46 -8.31 -13.56
C ALA A 533 21.94 -8.73 -13.63
N LYS A 534 22.82 -7.80 -13.97
CA LYS A 534 24.28 -8.04 -13.99
C LYS A 534 24.82 -8.33 -12.58
N TRP A 535 24.36 -7.60 -11.58
CA TRP A 535 24.73 -7.82 -10.18
C TRP A 535 24.36 -9.24 -9.73
N LEU A 536 23.14 -9.71 -10.03
CA LEU A 536 22.74 -11.09 -9.72
C LEU A 536 23.68 -12.14 -10.32
N ALA A 537 24.15 -11.93 -11.55
CA ALA A 537 25.08 -12.82 -12.21
C ALA A 537 26.50 -12.73 -11.62
N SER A 538 26.99 -11.52 -11.29
CA SER A 538 28.32 -11.33 -10.68
C SER A 538 28.43 -11.91 -9.28
N GLU A 539 27.34 -11.86 -8.49
CA GLU A 539 27.23 -12.50 -7.16
C GLU A 539 26.99 -14.01 -7.25
N LYS A 540 26.94 -14.58 -8.46
CA LYS A 540 26.67 -16.01 -8.72
C LYS A 540 25.32 -16.50 -8.13
N LEU A 541 24.37 -15.57 -7.96
CA LEU A 541 23.01 -15.87 -7.49
C LEU A 541 22.12 -16.34 -8.63
N ALA A 542 22.30 -15.76 -9.82
CA ALA A 542 21.56 -16.11 -11.03
C ALA A 542 22.46 -16.64 -12.15
N ASP A 543 21.90 -17.56 -12.93
CA ASP A 543 22.49 -17.97 -14.21
C ASP A 543 22.30 -16.82 -15.24
N PRO A 544 23.39 -16.21 -15.75
CA PRO A 544 23.29 -15.08 -16.67
C PRO A 544 22.55 -15.40 -17.99
N LYS A 545 22.40 -16.67 -18.33
CA LYS A 545 21.67 -17.13 -19.51
C LYS A 545 20.17 -17.33 -19.26
N ARG A 546 19.73 -17.20 -18.00
CA ARG A 546 18.38 -17.52 -17.55
C ARG A 546 17.78 -16.39 -16.70
N ILE A 547 17.83 -15.16 -17.23
CA ILE A 547 17.23 -13.98 -16.58
C ILE A 547 16.10 -13.45 -17.47
N ALA A 548 14.92 -13.19 -16.88
CA ALA A 548 13.78 -12.54 -17.53
C ALA A 548 13.46 -11.19 -16.87
N MET A 549 12.75 -10.33 -17.62
CA MET A 549 12.09 -9.14 -17.09
C MET A 549 10.59 -9.38 -17.02
N PHE A 550 9.99 -9.15 -15.86
CA PHE A 550 8.53 -9.18 -15.69
C PHE A 550 8.06 -7.98 -14.88
N GLY A 551 7.07 -7.24 -15.37
CA GLY A 551 6.47 -6.16 -14.60
C GLY A 551 5.08 -5.77 -15.07
N PHE A 552 4.39 -4.99 -14.23
CA PHE A 552 3.03 -4.51 -14.45
C PHE A 552 3.00 -2.97 -14.43
N SER A 553 2.12 -2.35 -15.24
CA SER A 553 2.01 -0.89 -15.32
C SER A 553 3.33 -0.25 -15.81
N TYR A 554 3.97 0.64 -15.02
CA TYR A 554 5.31 1.10 -15.33
C TYR A 554 6.33 -0.06 -15.39
N GLY A 555 6.18 -1.10 -14.54
CA GLY A 555 6.97 -2.33 -14.68
C GLY A 555 6.75 -3.02 -16.03
N GLY A 556 5.54 -2.98 -16.57
CA GLY A 556 5.21 -3.42 -17.93
C GLY A 556 5.87 -2.55 -19.01
N TYR A 557 5.92 -1.23 -18.80
CA TYR A 557 6.74 -0.33 -19.62
C TYR A 557 8.22 -0.76 -19.60
N ALA A 558 8.77 -1.07 -18.41
CA ALA A 558 10.16 -1.53 -18.29
C ALA A 558 10.40 -2.85 -19.04
N ALA A 559 9.41 -3.76 -19.07
CA ALA A 559 9.46 -4.98 -19.86
C ALA A 559 9.43 -4.69 -21.39
N PHE A 560 8.63 -3.73 -21.84
CA PHE A 560 8.68 -3.24 -23.22
C PHE A 560 10.04 -2.62 -23.56
N ALA A 561 10.57 -1.77 -22.68
CA ALA A 561 11.89 -1.15 -22.85
C ALA A 561 13.00 -2.21 -22.91
N ALA A 562 12.94 -3.24 -22.06
CA ALA A 562 13.88 -4.36 -22.11
C ALA A 562 13.79 -5.15 -23.43
N ALA A 563 12.60 -5.27 -24.01
CA ALA A 563 12.44 -5.98 -25.27
C ALA A 563 13.01 -5.23 -26.48
N VAL A 564 12.96 -3.90 -26.48
CA VAL A 564 13.44 -3.09 -27.64
C VAL A 564 14.90 -2.65 -27.52
N ARG A 565 15.52 -2.70 -26.31
CA ARG A 565 16.91 -2.28 -26.12
C ARG A 565 17.89 -3.41 -26.44
N PRO A 566 18.96 -3.15 -27.22
CA PRO A 566 19.94 -4.17 -27.58
C PRO A 566 20.98 -4.37 -26.48
N HIS A 567 20.76 -5.31 -25.53
CA HIS A 567 21.69 -5.55 -24.43
C HIS A 567 22.00 -7.04 -24.16
N GLY A 568 21.22 -7.99 -24.69
CA GLY A 568 21.47 -9.43 -24.50
C GLY A 568 21.41 -9.97 -23.06
N LEU A 569 20.83 -9.19 -22.13
CA LEU A 569 20.74 -9.56 -20.71
C LEU A 569 19.57 -10.47 -20.40
N TYR A 570 18.43 -10.22 -21.04
CA TYR A 570 17.19 -10.94 -20.73
C TYR A 570 16.90 -11.95 -21.81
N LYS A 571 16.50 -13.13 -21.38
CA LYS A 571 16.06 -14.23 -22.24
C LYS A 571 14.71 -13.94 -22.87
N CYS A 572 13.82 -13.32 -22.11
CA CYS A 572 12.47 -12.92 -22.52
C CYS A 572 11.93 -11.81 -21.61
N ALA A 573 10.78 -11.24 -21.99
CA ALA A 573 10.06 -10.25 -21.19
C ALA A 573 8.58 -10.59 -21.05
N ILE A 574 7.97 -10.15 -19.93
CA ILE A 574 6.52 -10.18 -19.69
C ILE A 574 6.06 -8.79 -19.32
N ALA A 575 5.16 -8.22 -20.14
CA ALA A 575 4.59 -6.91 -19.92
C ALA A 575 3.09 -7.02 -19.56
N GLY A 576 2.75 -6.73 -18.31
CA GLY A 576 1.37 -6.59 -17.86
C GLY A 576 0.92 -5.14 -17.89
N ALA A 577 -0.16 -4.81 -18.59
CA ALA A 577 -0.78 -3.48 -18.67
C ALA A 577 0.25 -2.34 -18.83
N GLY A 578 1.27 -2.56 -19.67
CA GLY A 578 2.42 -1.66 -19.83
C GLY A 578 2.09 -0.44 -20.69
N VAL A 579 2.79 0.66 -20.39
CA VAL A 579 2.80 1.87 -21.23
C VAL A 579 3.78 1.65 -22.38
N SER A 580 3.32 1.70 -23.62
CA SER A 580 4.18 1.57 -24.80
C SER A 580 4.50 2.92 -25.46
N ASP A 581 3.56 3.87 -25.34
CA ASP A 581 3.64 5.22 -25.88
C ASP A 581 3.53 6.26 -24.78
N ILE A 582 4.68 6.86 -24.42
CA ILE A 582 4.75 7.87 -23.36
C ILE A 582 4.10 9.20 -23.76
N GLU A 583 4.01 9.53 -25.05
CA GLU A 583 3.39 10.77 -25.52
C GLU A 583 1.87 10.73 -25.35
N ARG A 584 1.25 9.56 -25.52
CA ARG A 584 -0.19 9.40 -25.24
C ARG A 584 -0.53 9.54 -23.76
N ILE A 585 0.36 9.12 -22.86
CA ILE A 585 0.21 9.41 -21.43
C ILE A 585 0.35 10.90 -21.17
N TRP A 586 1.25 11.57 -21.83
CA TRP A 586 1.39 13.02 -21.77
C TRP A 586 0.08 13.73 -22.10
N ALA A 587 -0.57 13.36 -23.22
CA ALA A 587 -1.85 13.95 -23.63
C ALA A 587 -2.92 13.82 -22.53
N ARG A 588 -2.92 12.71 -21.78
CA ARG A 588 -3.86 12.50 -20.65
C ARG A 588 -3.56 13.40 -19.45
N PHE A 589 -2.30 13.68 -19.15
CA PHE A 589 -1.90 14.59 -18.08
C PHE A 589 -2.06 16.07 -18.45
N TYR A 590 -2.11 16.38 -19.75
CA TYR A 590 -2.12 17.74 -20.25
C TYR A 590 -3.38 18.54 -19.85
N THR A 591 -4.49 17.87 -19.65
CA THR A 591 -5.76 18.48 -19.23
C THR A 591 -5.78 18.90 -17.77
N ASN A 592 -4.88 18.37 -16.93
CA ASN A 592 -4.76 18.74 -15.52
C ASN A 592 -3.41 19.44 -15.27
N PRO A 593 -3.42 20.78 -15.01
CA PRO A 593 -2.18 21.54 -14.82
C PRO A 593 -1.28 21.02 -13.71
N PHE A 594 -1.86 20.51 -12.61
CA PHE A 594 -1.13 19.98 -11.48
C PHE A 594 -0.36 18.72 -11.85
N PHE A 595 -1.02 17.75 -12.48
CA PHE A 595 -0.35 16.53 -12.96
C PHE A 595 0.66 16.86 -14.06
N ARG A 596 0.31 17.74 -14.98
CA ARG A 596 1.21 18.17 -16.04
C ARG A 596 2.53 18.71 -15.48
N ASP A 597 2.49 19.69 -14.57
CA ASP A 597 3.69 20.32 -14.05
C ASP A 597 4.51 19.38 -13.15
N ARG A 598 3.84 18.49 -12.42
CA ARG A 598 4.50 17.46 -11.61
C ARG A 598 5.18 16.40 -12.47
N GLN A 599 4.54 15.96 -13.56
CA GLN A 599 4.98 14.86 -14.40
C GLN A 599 5.83 15.30 -15.59
N ALA A 600 5.66 16.54 -16.06
CA ALA A 600 6.41 17.07 -17.19
C ALA A 600 7.94 16.87 -17.11
N PRO A 601 8.58 17.08 -15.94
CA PRO A 601 10.02 16.83 -15.84
C PRO A 601 10.39 15.36 -15.92
N THR A 602 9.47 14.44 -15.54
CA THR A 602 9.77 13.03 -15.34
C THR A 602 9.50 12.16 -16.55
N VAL A 603 8.35 12.35 -17.22
CA VAL A 603 7.86 11.46 -18.30
C VAL A 603 8.48 11.87 -19.64
N LYS A 604 9.78 11.66 -19.77
CA LYS A 604 10.54 11.83 -21.00
C LYS A 604 11.52 10.67 -21.18
N GLY A 605 11.85 10.33 -22.40
CA GLY A 605 12.81 9.28 -22.71
C GLY A 605 12.34 8.36 -23.82
N LEU A 606 12.55 7.06 -23.66
CA LEU A 606 12.23 6.05 -24.67
C LEU A 606 10.71 5.78 -24.69
N SER A 607 10.09 5.95 -25.86
CA SER A 607 8.76 5.39 -26.14
C SER A 607 8.94 4.02 -26.83
N PRO A 608 8.71 2.88 -26.12
CA PRO A 608 8.98 1.55 -26.66
C PRO A 608 8.24 1.28 -27.98
N LEU A 609 7.04 1.87 -28.15
CA LEU A 609 6.26 1.77 -29.37
C LEU A 609 7.04 2.20 -30.62
N THR A 610 7.92 3.20 -30.51
CA THR A 610 8.70 3.69 -31.66
C THR A 610 9.61 2.63 -32.24
N GLN A 611 10.05 1.67 -31.44
CA GLN A 611 11.00 0.60 -31.80
C GLN A 611 10.38 -0.81 -31.67
N ALA A 612 9.07 -0.93 -31.56
CA ALA A 612 8.41 -2.22 -31.31
C ALA A 612 8.61 -3.23 -32.45
N ASP A 613 8.79 -2.77 -33.68
CA ASP A 613 9.16 -3.61 -34.86
C ASP A 613 10.61 -4.16 -34.82
N LYS A 614 11.38 -3.79 -33.79
CA LYS A 614 12.79 -4.17 -33.63
C LYS A 614 13.06 -4.83 -32.30
N ILE A 615 12.04 -5.49 -31.68
CA ILE A 615 12.25 -6.20 -30.43
C ILE A 615 13.35 -7.24 -30.57
N GLN A 616 14.20 -7.36 -29.53
CA GLN A 616 15.40 -8.19 -29.53
C GLN A 616 15.20 -9.55 -28.86
N ILE A 617 14.11 -9.69 -28.06
CA ILE A 617 13.82 -10.89 -27.28
C ILE A 617 12.32 -11.22 -27.37
N PRO A 618 11.95 -12.50 -27.19
CA PRO A 618 10.55 -12.89 -27.08
C PRO A 618 9.82 -12.14 -25.97
N ILE A 619 8.56 -11.78 -26.22
CA ILE A 619 7.73 -11.07 -25.26
C ILE A 619 6.32 -11.64 -25.15
N MET A 620 5.82 -11.74 -23.91
CA MET A 620 4.39 -11.93 -23.64
C MET A 620 3.80 -10.62 -23.12
N VAL A 621 2.67 -10.23 -23.67
CA VAL A 621 1.89 -9.06 -23.25
C VAL A 621 0.53 -9.52 -22.76
N TYR A 622 0.12 -9.08 -21.56
CA TYR A 622 -1.25 -9.26 -21.10
C TYR A 622 -1.85 -7.95 -20.60
N HIS A 623 -3.15 -7.77 -20.77
CA HIS A 623 -3.85 -6.54 -20.40
C HIS A 623 -5.31 -6.82 -20.03
N GLY A 624 -5.87 -6.04 -19.12
CA GLY A 624 -7.28 -6.11 -18.75
C GLY A 624 -8.17 -5.26 -19.67
N ASP A 625 -9.35 -5.76 -20.00
CA ASP A 625 -10.30 -5.04 -20.87
C ASP A 625 -11.07 -3.90 -20.16
N ARG A 626 -10.90 -3.77 -18.81
CA ARG A 626 -11.48 -2.69 -17.97
C ARG A 626 -10.43 -1.74 -17.41
N ASP A 627 -9.22 -1.75 -17.96
CA ASP A 627 -8.14 -0.88 -17.48
C ASP A 627 -8.36 0.57 -17.90
N GLN A 628 -8.67 1.43 -16.91
CA GLN A 628 -8.85 2.87 -17.07
C GLN A 628 -7.61 3.68 -16.70
N THR A 629 -6.60 3.04 -16.11
CA THR A 629 -5.34 3.69 -15.73
C THR A 629 -4.37 3.71 -16.90
N VAL A 630 -4.11 2.54 -17.46
CA VAL A 630 -3.37 2.38 -18.72
C VAL A 630 -4.33 1.79 -19.74
N PRO A 631 -4.81 2.56 -20.72
CA PRO A 631 -5.78 2.06 -21.69
C PRO A 631 -5.24 0.87 -22.49
N LEU A 632 -6.10 -0.12 -22.76
CA LEU A 632 -5.79 -1.35 -23.51
C LEU A 632 -5.04 -1.10 -24.83
N VAL A 633 -5.38 0.01 -25.51
CA VAL A 633 -4.76 0.44 -26.76
C VAL A 633 -3.23 0.57 -26.69
N GLN A 634 -2.68 0.83 -25.51
CA GLN A 634 -1.23 0.87 -25.29
C GLN A 634 -0.57 -0.48 -25.61
N SER A 635 -1.17 -1.58 -25.18
CA SER A 635 -0.69 -2.93 -25.51
C SER A 635 -1.00 -3.31 -26.95
N GLU A 636 -2.19 -2.98 -27.48
CA GLU A 636 -2.58 -3.28 -28.86
C GLU A 636 -1.62 -2.68 -29.86
N MET A 637 -1.33 -1.38 -29.77
CA MET A 637 -0.39 -0.70 -30.67
C MET A 637 1.00 -1.31 -30.63
N PHE A 638 1.49 -1.67 -29.44
CA PHE A 638 2.80 -2.29 -29.29
C PHE A 638 2.83 -3.66 -29.97
N VAL A 639 1.84 -4.51 -29.67
CA VAL A 639 1.75 -5.88 -30.20
C VAL A 639 1.62 -5.89 -31.73
N ASP A 640 0.77 -5.02 -32.29
CA ASP A 640 0.58 -4.93 -33.75
C ASP A 640 1.87 -4.55 -34.49
N LYS A 641 2.66 -3.68 -33.88
CA LYS A 641 3.96 -3.30 -34.42
C LYS A 641 5.02 -4.38 -34.16
N ALA A 642 5.07 -4.95 -32.95
CA ALA A 642 6.04 -5.97 -32.55
C ALA A 642 5.94 -7.26 -33.34
N ARG A 643 4.75 -7.63 -33.83
CA ARG A 643 4.52 -8.78 -34.72
C ARG A 643 5.21 -8.68 -36.09
N LYS A 644 5.76 -7.50 -36.43
CA LYS A 644 6.54 -7.31 -37.63
C LYS A 644 8.02 -7.67 -37.41
N SER A 645 8.44 -7.93 -36.19
CA SER A 645 9.78 -8.41 -35.84
C SER A 645 9.89 -9.93 -36.03
N ASP A 646 11.11 -10.47 -36.03
CA ASP A 646 11.37 -11.92 -36.08
C ASP A 646 11.21 -12.61 -34.70
N GLN A 647 10.88 -11.85 -33.63
CA GLN A 647 10.77 -12.40 -32.29
C GLN A 647 9.34 -12.86 -31.97
N PRO A 648 9.17 -13.95 -31.21
CA PRO A 648 7.85 -14.40 -30.78
C PRO A 648 7.13 -13.38 -29.88
N VAL A 649 5.87 -13.06 -30.24
CA VAL A 649 4.99 -12.16 -29.49
C VAL A 649 3.71 -12.89 -29.11
N GLN A 650 3.47 -13.05 -27.81
CA GLN A 650 2.20 -13.54 -27.26
C GLN A 650 1.38 -12.38 -26.73
N TYR A 651 0.06 -12.40 -26.98
CA TYR A 651 -0.84 -11.35 -26.50
C TYR A 651 -2.13 -11.94 -25.92
N HIS A 652 -2.48 -11.51 -24.71
CA HIS A 652 -3.63 -11.98 -23.97
C HIS A 652 -4.44 -10.82 -23.38
N VAL A 653 -5.72 -10.72 -23.75
CA VAL A 653 -6.68 -9.80 -23.12
C VAL A 653 -7.44 -10.56 -22.04
N LEU A 654 -7.35 -10.08 -20.79
CA LEU A 654 -8.06 -10.65 -19.66
C LEU A 654 -9.41 -9.94 -19.50
N LYS A 655 -10.50 -10.73 -19.56
CA LYS A 655 -11.85 -10.21 -19.43
C LYS A 655 -12.13 -9.83 -17.97
N ASP A 656 -12.87 -8.73 -17.79
CA ASP A 656 -13.26 -8.19 -16.48
C ASP A 656 -12.07 -7.93 -15.56
N TYR A 657 -10.94 -7.52 -16.12
CA TYR A 657 -9.74 -7.15 -15.40
C TYR A 657 -9.42 -5.67 -15.60
N GLY A 658 -9.22 -4.96 -14.49
CA GLY A 658 -8.82 -3.55 -14.47
C GLY A 658 -7.32 -3.36 -14.18
N HIS A 659 -6.94 -2.16 -13.73
CA HIS A 659 -5.55 -1.87 -13.34
C HIS A 659 -5.22 -2.27 -11.89
N GLY A 660 -6.13 -2.88 -11.20
CA GLY A 660 -5.99 -3.33 -9.81
C GLY A 660 -6.08 -4.85 -9.68
N PRO A 661 -6.40 -5.36 -8.50
CA PRO A 661 -6.62 -6.78 -8.29
C PRO A 661 -7.71 -7.32 -9.23
N ALA A 662 -7.55 -8.57 -9.66
CA ALA A 662 -8.51 -9.24 -10.52
C ALA A 662 -9.91 -9.28 -9.88
N TRP A 663 -10.94 -9.11 -10.71
CA TRP A 663 -12.33 -9.16 -10.25
C TRP A 663 -12.73 -10.53 -9.71
N THR A 664 -12.22 -11.62 -10.31
CA THR A 664 -12.48 -12.99 -9.85
C THR A 664 -11.17 -13.75 -9.64
N ARG A 665 -11.25 -14.83 -8.83
CA ARG A 665 -10.12 -15.76 -8.65
C ARG A 665 -9.75 -16.45 -9.96
N GLU A 666 -10.73 -16.71 -10.81
CA GLU A 666 -10.51 -17.32 -12.12
C GLU A 666 -9.61 -16.46 -13.00
N VAL A 667 -9.88 -15.15 -13.10
CA VAL A 667 -9.05 -14.21 -13.86
C VAL A 667 -7.65 -14.11 -13.26
N MET A 668 -7.53 -14.10 -11.91
CA MET A 668 -6.23 -14.11 -11.25
C MET A 668 -5.46 -15.41 -11.52
N ALA A 669 -6.12 -16.56 -11.46
CA ALA A 669 -5.52 -17.85 -11.80
C ALA A 669 -5.09 -17.91 -13.27
N GLN A 670 -5.91 -17.36 -14.17
CA GLN A 670 -5.58 -17.26 -15.61
C GLN A 670 -4.31 -16.43 -15.80
N GLN A 671 -4.20 -15.26 -15.14
CA GLN A 671 -3.00 -14.41 -15.20
C GLN A 671 -1.75 -15.16 -14.71
N LEU A 672 -1.81 -15.78 -13.52
CA LEU A 672 -0.69 -16.51 -12.95
C LEU A 672 -0.27 -17.70 -13.82
N LYS A 673 -1.24 -18.40 -14.39
CA LYS A 673 -1.02 -19.53 -15.32
C LYS A 673 -0.30 -19.08 -16.60
N LEU A 674 -0.71 -17.96 -17.19
CA LEU A 674 -0.03 -17.37 -18.35
C LEU A 674 1.44 -17.05 -18.05
N ILE A 675 1.70 -16.42 -16.91
CA ILE A 675 3.06 -16.08 -16.45
C ILE A 675 3.90 -17.35 -16.27
N GLU A 676 3.36 -18.36 -15.55
CA GLU A 676 4.07 -19.62 -15.29
C GLU A 676 4.38 -20.36 -16.59
N GLN A 677 3.38 -20.54 -17.46
CA GLN A 677 3.54 -21.25 -18.74
C GLN A 677 4.55 -20.54 -19.66
N TYR A 678 4.48 -19.22 -19.74
CA TYR A 678 5.40 -18.47 -20.56
C TYR A 678 6.85 -18.60 -20.08
N LEU A 679 7.08 -18.49 -18.77
CA LEU A 679 8.42 -18.65 -18.20
C LEU A 679 8.92 -20.11 -18.28
N ALA A 680 8.04 -21.10 -18.22
CA ALA A 680 8.42 -22.51 -18.27
C ALA A 680 8.69 -23.02 -19.70
N GLN A 681 7.97 -22.51 -20.69
CA GLN A 681 7.95 -23.06 -22.04
C GLN A 681 8.37 -22.08 -23.14
N GLY A 682 8.09 -20.79 -22.89
CA GLY A 682 8.10 -19.79 -23.94
C GLY A 682 9.38 -19.04 -24.12
N CYS A 683 10.01 -18.59 -23.15
CA CYS A 683 11.19 -17.72 -23.25
C CYS A 683 12.14 -18.09 -24.42
N GLY A 684 11.62 -18.15 -25.65
CA GLY A 684 12.34 -18.56 -26.85
C GLY A 684 12.57 -20.07 -26.97
N GLY A 685 11.69 -20.90 -26.38
CA GLY A 685 11.68 -22.37 -26.54
C GLY A 685 12.56 -23.16 -25.55
N SER A 686 13.22 -22.51 -24.62
CA SER A 686 14.16 -23.18 -23.72
C SER A 686 13.89 -22.97 -22.22
N GLY A 687 12.74 -22.47 -21.84
CA GLY A 687 12.31 -22.28 -20.44
C GLY A 687 13.27 -21.50 -19.53
N LEU A 688 12.73 -20.87 -18.50
CA LEU A 688 13.50 -20.24 -17.43
C LEU A 688 13.58 -21.17 -16.21
#